data_b2a36596e0e8adce5cf91a52e261443b
#
_entry.id   b2a36596e0e8adce5cf91a52e261443b
#
_cell.length_a   1.000
_cell.length_b   1.000
_cell.length_c   1.000
_cell.angle_alpha   90.00
_cell.angle_beta   90.00
_cell.angle_gamma   90.00
#
_symmetry.space_group_name_H-M   'P 1'
#
loop_
_entity.id
_entity.type
_entity.pdbx_description
1 polymer ?
#
loop_
_entity_poly.entity_id
_entity_poly.type
_entity_poly.pdbx_seq_one_letter_code
_entity_poly.pdbx_strand_id
1 'polypeptide(L)'
;MAQIDSRQYRSLMRRFIARRFVVHQRMRGFVCSALPARNVLPELQGLLLLLLSSTLFADEHVNYNRQIKPVLIERCVACHGVLKQEGGLRLDTAVLAIKGGESGAAIIPGDSGASLLLNRVTATDGSERMPPEGEPLKLDQIAALRNWITQKAEAPVDEQPQRHPRDHWAFRSPTRPVVPQIEIPSAEQARWQQNPIDGFIAAEHRTHGLVAQPETDKRVWMRRVSLDLTGLSPTPEELAAFLADESPEAHNRVVTRLLDSPQYGQRWGRHWMDIWRYSDWWGLGAEVRNSQKHIWHWRDWIVDSVNSDKGYDQMLREMLAADELYPNDLDRLRATGYLARQYFIFNRTTWLDETIEHSAKAMLGLTFNCAKCHDHKYDPFSQVEYYRLRAVFEPYQIRTEMVPGELDFERDGIPRVFDAHLDVPTHLHVRGDEQNPDKSCTMHPEVPAFLSSDELKFEIESVILPTEATNPGLREFVVTTHRQAAEQQIEAARSAVKTTGLLPAEQAQLALTVAEKALLTAEAHLASIDARAFADRARHLQSALSGVSTDNNLGSNAPTIQDLAIAAAKSERILTAARADEDRARAELALVQAAADKKAEAEQKLATANTALGTAKTAIDMSSEEYTPLPGAKKTQEDYQNRNASAPFPTTSTGRRSAFAKWLTDPRHPLPARVAVNHIWMRHMGRPLVPTVFDFGRNGTPPTHPELLDWLAVEFVEHNWSMKHLHRLIVTSQAYRQSSSNAGAPDANTSVDHDNKFYWRMNPIRMEAQIVRDNLLHLAGELDVTLGGPSIPVNDETSHRRSLYFVHSHNDHQKFLSMFDDANVLDCYRRGESIVPQQALALENSPFATEMAGKIAARIAAAAPSASDAEFLRTTFVTILSVEPTAEEQVTMSELLHRMTELARIKDRPNPEILARTNLVQTLLNHNDFITIR
;
A
#
# COMPACT_ATOMS: atom_id res chain seq x y z
N MET A 1 -13.34 21.64 -34.31
CA MET A 1 -12.62 20.34 -34.28
C MET A 1 -13.32 19.35 -35.22
N ALA A 2 -12.78 19.10 -36.38
CA ALA A 2 -13.37 18.18 -37.35
C ALA A 2 -12.33 17.09 -37.65
N GLN A 3 -12.74 15.87 -37.37
CA GLN A 3 -11.99 14.64 -37.53
C GLN A 3 -11.42 14.51 -38.94
N ILE A 4 -10.11 14.29 -39.03
CA ILE A 4 -9.50 13.71 -40.21
C ILE A 4 -10.10 12.32 -40.35
N ASP A 5 -10.49 11.94 -41.59
CA ASP A 5 -11.14 10.65 -41.82
C ASP A 5 -10.33 9.49 -41.22
N SER A 6 -10.83 9.00 -40.09
CA SER A 6 -10.19 8.00 -39.27
C SER A 6 -9.88 6.67 -40.03
N ARG A 7 -10.47 6.47 -41.21
CA ARG A 7 -10.30 5.22 -41.99
C ARG A 7 -8.97 5.18 -42.74
N GLN A 8 -8.52 6.32 -43.31
CA GLN A 8 -7.23 6.35 -44.00
C GLN A 8 -6.04 6.36 -43.07
N TYR A 9 -6.15 7.07 -41.94
CA TYR A 9 -5.15 7.05 -40.85
C TYR A 9 -5.03 5.66 -40.24
N ARG A 10 -6.16 5.00 -39.95
CA ARG A 10 -6.19 3.64 -39.41
C ARG A 10 -5.61 2.59 -40.38
N SER A 11 -5.73 2.80 -41.70
CA SER A 11 -5.16 1.86 -42.69
C SER A 11 -3.63 1.95 -42.72
N LEU A 12 -3.06 3.14 -42.62
CA LEU A 12 -1.59 3.34 -42.60
C LEU A 12 -0.98 2.84 -41.27
N MET A 13 -1.65 3.11 -40.14
CA MET A 13 -1.21 2.62 -38.81
C MET A 13 -1.29 1.10 -38.66
N ARG A 14 -2.34 0.45 -39.20
CA ARG A 14 -2.44 -1.02 -39.19
C ARG A 14 -1.31 -1.69 -39.98
N ARG A 15 -0.80 -1.07 -41.05
CA ARG A 15 0.33 -1.60 -41.82
C ARG A 15 1.66 -1.46 -41.10
N PHE A 16 1.85 -0.40 -40.30
CA PHE A 16 3.06 -0.17 -39.50
C PHE A 16 3.11 -1.12 -38.28
N ILE A 17 2.00 -1.26 -37.58
CA ILE A 17 1.87 -2.16 -36.41
C ILE A 17 1.92 -3.64 -36.86
N ALA A 18 1.31 -4.00 -38.00
CA ALA A 18 1.24 -5.37 -38.48
C ALA A 18 2.60 -5.91 -38.97
N ARG A 19 3.52 -5.06 -39.47
CA ARG A 19 4.84 -5.54 -39.95
C ARG A 19 5.78 -6.01 -38.83
N ARG A 20 5.72 -5.42 -37.61
CA ARG A 20 6.49 -5.92 -36.45
C ARG A 20 5.84 -7.15 -35.76
N PHE A 21 4.52 -7.34 -35.89
CA PHE A 21 3.85 -8.56 -35.40
C PHE A 21 4.09 -9.80 -36.27
N VAL A 22 4.40 -9.65 -37.54
CA VAL A 22 4.55 -10.78 -38.49
C VAL A 22 5.86 -11.55 -38.29
N VAL A 23 6.88 -10.99 -37.68
CA VAL A 23 8.14 -11.71 -37.43
C VAL A 23 8.01 -12.73 -36.26
N HIS A 24 7.00 -12.62 -35.41
CA HIS A 24 6.84 -13.52 -34.25
C HIS A 24 5.75 -14.60 -34.40
N GLN A 25 5.00 -14.64 -35.53
CA GLN A 25 3.90 -15.60 -35.71
C GLN A 25 4.14 -16.65 -36.84
N ARG A 26 5.37 -16.83 -37.35
CA ARG A 26 5.64 -17.81 -38.40
C ARG A 26 5.89 -19.24 -37.91
N MET A 27 5.63 -19.55 -36.63
CA MET A 27 5.77 -20.94 -36.13
C MET A 27 4.58 -21.40 -35.28
N ARG A 28 3.37 -21.28 -35.78
CA ARG A 28 2.26 -22.15 -35.32
C ARG A 28 1.18 -22.20 -36.40
N GLY A 29 1.34 -23.13 -37.28
CA GLY A 29 0.35 -23.42 -38.32
C GLY A 29 0.60 -24.78 -38.96
N PHE A 30 0.27 -25.85 -38.24
CA PHE A 30 0.01 -27.14 -38.89
C PHE A 30 -1.16 -27.84 -38.22
N VAL A 31 -2.18 -28.06 -39.08
CA VAL A 31 -3.23 -29.09 -39.04
C VAL A 31 -4.40 -28.93 -38.09
N CYS A 32 -5.54 -28.58 -38.64
CA CYS A 32 -6.72 -29.45 -38.71
C CYS A 32 -7.76 -28.86 -39.66
N SER A 33 -7.77 -29.39 -40.88
CA SER A 33 -8.88 -29.25 -41.83
C SER A 33 -9.91 -30.34 -41.55
N ALA A 34 -11.08 -29.95 -41.08
CA ALA A 34 -12.25 -30.87 -41.00
C ALA A 34 -13.16 -30.63 -42.20
N LEU A 35 -13.36 -31.67 -42.98
CA LEU A 35 -14.40 -31.79 -44.02
C LEU A 35 -15.73 -32.26 -43.43
N PRO A 36 -16.88 -31.86 -43.97
CA PRO A 36 -18.20 -32.14 -43.44
C PRO A 36 -18.68 -33.55 -43.76
N ALA A 37 -19.17 -34.25 -42.74
CA ALA A 37 -19.82 -35.54 -42.90
C ALA A 37 -21.31 -35.39 -43.24
N ARG A 38 -21.74 -36.01 -44.34
CA ARG A 38 -23.17 -36.23 -44.69
C ARG A 38 -23.68 -37.51 -44.02
N ASN A 39 -24.90 -37.42 -43.50
CA ASN A 39 -25.70 -38.49 -42.93
C ASN A 39 -25.86 -39.72 -43.86
N VAL A 40 -25.69 -40.96 -43.34
CA VAL A 40 -26.39 -42.19 -43.76
C VAL A 40 -26.53 -43.13 -42.57
N LEU A 41 -27.80 -43.34 -42.20
CA LEU A 41 -28.55 -44.38 -41.50
C LEU A 41 -27.87 -45.40 -40.51
N PRO A 42 -28.54 -45.58 -39.36
CA PRO A 42 -28.14 -46.48 -38.28
C PRO A 42 -28.98 -47.77 -38.39
N GLU A 43 -28.38 -48.91 -38.55
CA GLU A 43 -29.04 -50.24 -38.25
C GLU A 43 -28.12 -51.46 -38.17
N LEU A 44 -26.79 -51.33 -38.07
CA LEU A 44 -25.93 -52.56 -38.03
C LEU A 44 -24.76 -52.51 -37.02
N GLN A 45 -24.79 -51.58 -36.08
CA GLN A 45 -23.72 -51.49 -35.04
C GLN A 45 -24.14 -51.97 -33.64
N GLY A 46 -25.35 -52.43 -33.46
CA GLY A 46 -25.87 -52.86 -32.14
C GLY A 46 -25.42 -54.25 -31.64
N LEU A 47 -24.85 -55.08 -32.50
CA LEU A 47 -24.53 -56.49 -32.16
C LEU A 47 -23.04 -56.76 -31.98
N LEU A 48 -22.15 -55.84 -32.31
CA LEU A 48 -20.68 -56.05 -32.16
C LEU A 48 -20.10 -55.39 -30.89
N LEU A 49 -20.89 -54.51 -30.18
CA LEU A 49 -20.50 -53.79 -28.97
C LEU A 49 -20.87 -54.56 -27.69
N LEU A 50 -21.66 -55.65 -27.80
CA LEU A 50 -22.06 -56.49 -26.63
C LEU A 50 -21.18 -57.72 -26.40
N LEU A 51 -20.17 -57.95 -27.30
CA LEU A 51 -19.23 -59.06 -27.17
C LEU A 51 -17.79 -58.64 -26.88
N LEU A 52 -17.52 -57.35 -26.73
CA LEU A 52 -16.17 -56.80 -26.40
C LEU A 52 -16.13 -56.10 -25.03
N SER A 53 -17.19 -56.17 -24.21
CA SER A 53 -17.22 -55.60 -22.86
C SER A 53 -16.89 -56.55 -21.73
N SER A 54 -16.28 -57.69 -22.04
CA SER A 54 -15.84 -58.65 -21.00
C SER A 54 -14.41 -59.07 -21.25
N THR A 55 -13.46 -58.15 -21.23
CA THR A 55 -12.07 -58.40 -20.86
C THR A 55 -11.29 -57.09 -20.85
N LEU A 56 -10.66 -56.82 -19.77
CA LEU A 56 -9.59 -55.88 -19.42
C LEU A 56 -10.03 -54.83 -18.42
N PHE A 57 -10.47 -55.26 -17.24
CA PHE A 57 -9.93 -54.65 -16.05
C PHE A 57 -8.48 -55.09 -15.93
N ALA A 58 -7.59 -54.50 -16.70
CA ALA A 58 -6.20 -54.49 -16.35
C ALA A 58 -6.16 -53.76 -14.98
N ASP A 59 -5.61 -54.39 -13.99
CA ASP A 59 -5.38 -53.84 -12.64
C ASP A 59 -4.39 -52.72 -12.86
N GLU A 60 -4.90 -51.51 -13.10
CA GLU A 60 -4.12 -50.31 -13.39
C GLU A 60 -3.32 -49.97 -12.15
N HIS A 61 -2.02 -50.18 -12.21
CA HIS A 61 -1.14 -49.99 -11.10
C HIS A 61 -1.24 -48.55 -10.59
N VAL A 62 -1.73 -48.36 -9.36
CA VAL A 62 -1.96 -47.03 -8.83
C VAL A 62 -0.63 -46.33 -8.60
N ASN A 63 -0.45 -45.17 -9.19
CA ASN A 63 0.74 -44.35 -9.01
C ASN A 63 0.60 -43.54 -7.69
N TYR A 64 1.37 -43.92 -6.68
CA TYR A 64 1.35 -43.31 -5.37
C TYR A 64 1.55 -41.79 -5.43
N ASN A 65 2.59 -41.31 -6.13
CA ASN A 65 2.92 -39.88 -6.18
C ASN A 65 1.87 -39.02 -6.91
N ARG A 66 1.16 -39.60 -7.86
CA ARG A 66 0.17 -38.86 -8.66
C ARG A 66 -1.26 -38.97 -8.16
N GLN A 67 -1.62 -40.10 -7.53
CA GLN A 67 -3.01 -40.42 -7.22
C GLN A 67 -3.29 -40.47 -5.71
N ILE A 68 -2.33 -40.91 -4.88
CA ILE A 68 -2.51 -41.12 -3.45
C ILE A 68 -1.93 -39.99 -2.62
N LYS A 69 -0.63 -39.67 -2.82
CA LYS A 69 0.07 -38.65 -2.06
C LYS A 69 -0.66 -37.30 -2.05
N PRO A 70 -1.16 -36.80 -3.20
CA PRO A 70 -1.93 -35.54 -3.22
C PRO A 70 -3.21 -35.60 -2.37
N VAL A 71 -3.93 -36.73 -2.38
CA VAL A 71 -5.15 -36.90 -1.58
C VAL A 71 -4.80 -36.92 -0.07
N LEU A 72 -3.75 -37.62 0.32
CA LEU A 72 -3.29 -37.63 1.72
C LEU A 72 -2.87 -36.23 2.20
N ILE A 73 -2.10 -35.52 1.38
CA ILE A 73 -1.65 -34.15 1.70
C ILE A 73 -2.84 -33.19 1.82
N GLU A 74 -3.74 -33.21 0.86
CA GLU A 74 -4.86 -32.27 0.80
C GLU A 74 -5.91 -32.53 1.88
N ARG A 75 -6.21 -33.81 2.18
CA ARG A 75 -7.39 -34.21 2.95
C ARG A 75 -7.09 -34.73 4.34
N CYS A 76 -5.87 -35.16 4.65
CA CYS A 76 -5.55 -35.90 5.86
C CYS A 76 -4.43 -35.28 6.70
N VAL A 77 -3.37 -34.81 6.07
CA VAL A 77 -2.12 -34.39 6.73
C VAL A 77 -2.30 -33.15 7.62
N ALA A 78 -3.33 -32.35 7.40
CA ALA A 78 -3.63 -31.19 8.27
C ALA A 78 -3.85 -31.62 9.75
N CYS A 79 -4.49 -32.77 9.97
CA CYS A 79 -4.75 -33.33 11.31
C CYS A 79 -3.83 -34.53 11.65
N HIS A 80 -3.35 -35.26 10.63
CA HIS A 80 -2.51 -36.43 10.75
C HIS A 80 -1.14 -36.23 10.06
N GLY A 81 -0.47 -35.13 10.36
CA GLY A 81 0.84 -34.79 9.84
C GLY A 81 1.85 -34.48 10.93
N VAL A 82 2.85 -33.68 10.58
CA VAL A 82 3.91 -33.35 11.53
C VAL A 82 3.47 -32.31 12.58
N LEU A 83 2.49 -31.44 12.26
CA LEU A 83 1.96 -30.41 13.17
C LEU A 83 0.98 -30.95 14.17
N LYS A 84 0.01 -31.71 13.68
CA LYS A 84 -0.99 -32.41 14.49
C LYS A 84 -0.89 -33.90 14.22
N GLN A 85 -0.94 -34.66 15.26
CA GLN A 85 -0.88 -36.15 15.23
C GLN A 85 -2.08 -36.66 16.00
N GLU A 86 -3.29 -36.28 15.55
CA GLU A 86 -4.49 -36.72 16.25
C GLU A 86 -4.59 -38.27 16.28
N GLY A 87 -4.82 -38.80 17.48
CA GLY A 87 -4.72 -40.24 17.72
C GLY A 87 -3.33 -40.85 17.50
N GLY A 88 -2.27 -40.03 17.61
CA GLY A 88 -0.89 -40.47 17.39
C GLY A 88 -0.58 -40.89 15.93
N LEU A 89 -1.48 -40.62 14.99
CA LEU A 89 -1.41 -41.03 13.58
C LEU A 89 -0.71 -40.00 12.70
N ARG A 90 0.20 -40.46 11.83
CA ARG A 90 0.80 -39.69 10.75
C ARG A 90 0.51 -40.32 9.40
N LEU A 91 0.05 -39.51 8.45
CA LEU A 91 -0.30 -39.92 7.09
C LEU A 91 0.54 -39.19 6.02
N ASP A 92 1.61 -38.52 6.43
CA ASP A 92 2.49 -37.77 5.53
C ASP A 92 3.49 -38.65 4.77
N THR A 93 3.65 -39.92 5.16
CA THR A 93 4.33 -40.94 4.35
C THR A 93 3.58 -42.28 4.41
N ALA A 94 3.74 -43.10 3.37
CA ALA A 94 3.14 -44.43 3.36
C ALA A 94 3.63 -45.29 4.53
N VAL A 95 4.92 -45.19 4.86
CA VAL A 95 5.52 -45.96 5.99
C VAL A 95 4.87 -45.56 7.31
N LEU A 96 4.64 -44.28 7.55
CA LEU A 96 3.99 -43.81 8.79
C LEU A 96 2.50 -44.15 8.81
N ALA A 97 1.83 -44.09 7.66
CA ALA A 97 0.45 -44.53 7.52
C ALA A 97 0.27 -46.02 7.83
N ILE A 98 1.20 -46.89 7.39
CA ILE A 98 1.23 -48.32 7.68
C ILE A 98 1.53 -48.57 9.17
N LYS A 99 2.45 -47.78 9.76
CA LYS A 99 2.76 -47.87 11.22
C LYS A 99 1.50 -47.61 12.06
N GLY A 100 0.62 -46.67 11.61
CA GLY A 100 -0.61 -46.32 12.30
C GLY A 100 -0.44 -45.44 13.54
N GLY A 101 -1.51 -45.33 14.33
CA GLY A 101 -1.58 -44.51 15.55
C GLY A 101 -2.10 -45.32 16.77
N GLU A 102 -2.65 -44.62 17.74
CA GLU A 102 -3.19 -45.19 19.00
C GLU A 102 -4.28 -46.24 18.77
N SER A 103 -5.07 -46.13 17.69
CA SER A 103 -6.11 -47.08 17.30
C SER A 103 -5.58 -48.29 16.51
N GLY A 104 -4.27 -48.38 16.29
CA GLY A 104 -3.62 -49.44 15.52
C GLY A 104 -3.21 -49.00 14.11
N ALA A 105 -2.93 -49.98 13.24
CA ALA A 105 -2.50 -49.74 11.87
C ALA A 105 -3.59 -49.05 11.05
N ALA A 106 -3.29 -47.87 10.48
CA ALA A 106 -4.25 -47.16 9.62
C ALA A 106 -4.40 -47.84 8.27
N ILE A 107 -3.33 -48.46 7.77
CA ILE A 107 -3.27 -49.20 6.50
C ILE A 107 -2.67 -50.61 6.77
N ILE A 108 -3.36 -51.61 6.26
CA ILE A 108 -2.85 -52.98 6.22
C ILE A 108 -2.56 -53.31 4.74
N PRO A 109 -1.28 -53.38 4.33
CA PRO A 109 -0.93 -53.63 2.93
C PRO A 109 -1.50 -54.94 2.40
N GLY A 110 -2.26 -54.87 1.31
CA GLY A 110 -2.94 -56.00 0.71
C GLY A 110 -4.36 -56.26 1.23
N ASP A 111 -4.76 -55.63 2.35
CA ASP A 111 -6.09 -55.79 2.92
C ASP A 111 -6.80 -54.44 3.10
N SER A 112 -7.53 -54.03 2.09
CA SER A 112 -8.29 -52.80 2.12
C SER A 112 -9.50 -52.86 3.04
N GLY A 113 -10.05 -54.06 3.31
CA GLY A 113 -11.20 -54.23 4.20
C GLY A 113 -10.87 -54.05 5.66
N ALA A 114 -9.69 -54.48 6.08
CA ALA A 114 -9.21 -54.33 7.45
C ALA A 114 -8.48 -53.00 7.72
N SER A 115 -8.26 -52.17 6.69
CA SER A 115 -7.57 -50.88 6.84
C SER A 115 -8.46 -49.81 7.44
N LEU A 116 -8.13 -49.31 8.64
CA LEU A 116 -8.89 -48.31 9.38
C LEU A 116 -9.07 -47.02 8.59
N LEU A 117 -8.10 -46.62 7.77
CA LEU A 117 -8.19 -45.45 6.92
C LEU A 117 -9.42 -45.51 5.97
N LEU A 118 -9.60 -46.63 5.27
CA LEU A 118 -10.76 -46.83 4.41
C LEU A 118 -12.08 -46.89 5.17
N ASN A 119 -12.10 -47.55 6.29
CA ASN A 119 -13.29 -47.63 7.16
C ASN A 119 -13.73 -46.21 7.57
N ARG A 120 -12.78 -45.39 7.99
CA ARG A 120 -13.06 -43.98 8.41
C ARG A 120 -13.48 -43.07 7.26
N VAL A 121 -12.83 -43.14 6.08
CA VAL A 121 -13.20 -42.27 4.95
C VAL A 121 -14.50 -42.69 4.25
N THR A 122 -14.96 -43.93 4.47
CA THR A 122 -16.23 -44.43 3.94
C THR A 122 -17.37 -44.47 4.98
N ALA A 123 -17.08 -44.12 6.24
CA ALA A 123 -18.09 -44.05 7.28
C ALA A 123 -19.20 -43.07 6.95
N THR A 124 -20.43 -43.47 7.19
CA THR A 124 -21.63 -42.64 7.00
C THR A 124 -22.03 -41.86 8.25
N ASP A 125 -21.60 -42.35 9.41
CA ASP A 125 -21.78 -41.67 10.69
C ASP A 125 -20.78 -40.49 10.78
N GLY A 126 -21.29 -39.26 10.95
CA GLY A 126 -20.49 -38.07 11.05
C GLY A 126 -19.49 -38.04 12.21
N SER A 127 -19.76 -38.81 13.28
CA SER A 127 -18.84 -38.93 14.43
C SER A 127 -17.62 -39.85 14.16
N GLU A 128 -17.73 -40.71 13.16
CA GLU A 128 -16.67 -41.66 12.80
C GLU A 128 -15.99 -41.29 11.46
N ARG A 129 -16.63 -40.51 10.64
CA ARG A 129 -16.14 -40.15 9.31
C ARG A 129 -14.88 -39.30 9.38
N MET A 130 -13.91 -39.57 8.48
CA MET A 130 -12.75 -38.73 8.21
C MET A 130 -12.76 -38.20 6.72
N PRO A 131 -12.45 -36.94 6.49
CA PRO A 131 -12.29 -35.88 7.47
C PRO A 131 -13.59 -35.57 8.22
N PRO A 132 -13.55 -35.15 9.50
CA PRO A 132 -14.74 -34.89 10.31
C PRO A 132 -15.48 -33.64 9.84
N GLU A 133 -14.76 -32.70 9.21
CA GLU A 133 -15.28 -31.46 8.68
C GLU A 133 -15.09 -31.38 7.14
N GLY A 134 -15.96 -30.61 6.49
CA GLY A 134 -15.94 -30.42 5.03
C GLY A 134 -16.57 -31.58 4.25
N GLU A 135 -16.41 -31.50 2.91
CA GLU A 135 -16.96 -32.50 2.00
C GLU A 135 -16.27 -33.87 2.17
N PRO A 136 -17.00 -34.99 2.05
CA PRO A 136 -16.42 -36.34 2.01
C PRO A 136 -15.39 -36.47 0.86
N LEU A 137 -14.53 -37.49 0.94
CA LEU A 137 -13.69 -37.84 -0.21
C LEU A 137 -14.57 -38.21 -1.39
N LYS A 138 -14.11 -37.84 -2.61
CA LYS A 138 -14.79 -38.24 -3.84
C LYS A 138 -14.67 -39.77 -4.07
N LEU A 139 -15.63 -40.32 -4.78
CA LEU A 139 -15.65 -41.79 -5.02
C LEU A 139 -14.40 -42.28 -5.77
N ASP A 140 -13.86 -41.47 -6.68
CA ASP A 140 -12.60 -41.76 -7.41
C ASP A 140 -11.39 -41.78 -6.48
N GLN A 141 -11.34 -40.86 -5.50
CA GLN A 141 -10.29 -40.81 -4.47
C GLN A 141 -10.35 -42.03 -3.54
N ILE A 142 -11.57 -42.40 -3.13
CA ILE A 142 -11.78 -43.62 -2.31
C ILE A 142 -11.39 -44.88 -3.10
N ALA A 143 -11.76 -44.97 -4.36
CA ALA A 143 -11.39 -46.10 -5.22
C ALA A 143 -9.87 -46.17 -5.42
N ALA A 144 -9.19 -45.05 -5.64
CA ALA A 144 -7.74 -44.98 -5.74
C ALA A 144 -7.05 -45.48 -4.46
N LEU A 145 -7.49 -45.03 -3.28
CA LEU A 145 -6.98 -45.47 -1.97
C LEU A 145 -7.18 -46.99 -1.78
N ARG A 146 -8.38 -47.48 -2.10
CA ARG A 146 -8.70 -48.90 -1.99
C ARG A 146 -7.79 -49.75 -2.88
N ASN A 147 -7.65 -49.39 -4.15
CA ASN A 147 -6.81 -50.12 -5.10
C ASN A 147 -5.34 -50.08 -4.70
N TRP A 148 -4.84 -48.92 -4.25
CA TRP A 148 -3.47 -48.80 -3.75
C TRP A 148 -3.19 -49.69 -2.55
N ILE A 149 -4.10 -49.74 -1.57
CA ILE A 149 -3.95 -50.60 -0.38
C ILE A 149 -3.98 -52.06 -0.81
N THR A 150 -4.91 -52.45 -1.70
CA THR A 150 -5.01 -53.83 -2.23
C THR A 150 -3.73 -54.21 -2.98
N GLN A 151 -3.09 -53.27 -3.67
CA GLN A 151 -1.78 -53.42 -4.34
C GLN A 151 -0.60 -53.32 -3.34
N LYS A 152 -0.79 -53.67 -2.06
CA LYS A 152 0.21 -53.68 -0.97
C LYS A 152 0.72 -52.31 -0.54
N ALA A 153 0.00 -51.23 -0.87
CA ALA A 153 0.33 -49.86 -0.45
C ALA A 153 1.78 -49.43 -0.84
N GLU A 154 2.22 -49.80 -2.05
CA GLU A 154 3.58 -49.53 -2.50
C GLU A 154 3.81 -48.01 -2.65
N ALA A 155 4.95 -47.53 -2.17
CA ALA A 155 5.42 -46.17 -2.22
C ALA A 155 6.94 -46.10 -2.47
N PRO A 156 7.50 -44.95 -2.87
CA PRO A 156 8.95 -44.82 -3.01
C PRO A 156 9.70 -45.14 -1.72
N VAL A 157 10.77 -45.91 -1.82
CA VAL A 157 11.57 -46.35 -0.66
C VAL A 157 12.30 -45.19 0.01
N ASP A 158 12.57 -44.14 -0.73
CA ASP A 158 13.25 -42.94 -0.31
C ASP A 158 12.26 -41.81 0.13
N GLU A 159 10.98 -42.15 0.30
CA GLU A 159 9.99 -41.16 0.75
C GLU A 159 10.36 -40.60 2.14
N GLN A 160 10.59 -39.28 2.20
CA GLN A 160 10.93 -38.61 3.45
C GLN A 160 9.67 -38.08 4.15
N PRO A 161 9.57 -38.25 5.49
CA PRO A 161 8.52 -37.65 6.28
C PRO A 161 8.64 -36.11 6.21
N GLN A 162 7.48 -35.42 6.34
CA GLN A 162 7.49 -33.99 6.42
C GLN A 162 8.40 -33.52 7.56
N ARG A 163 9.28 -32.58 7.24
CA ARG A 163 10.14 -31.91 8.23
C ARG A 163 9.29 -31.13 9.20
N HIS A 164 9.80 -30.92 10.42
CA HIS A 164 9.10 -30.06 11.38
C HIS A 164 8.83 -28.69 10.76
N PRO A 165 7.63 -28.10 10.92
CA PRO A 165 7.31 -26.82 10.28
C PRO A 165 8.27 -25.69 10.63
N ARG A 166 8.81 -25.69 11.84
CA ARG A 166 9.86 -24.72 12.25
C ARG A 166 11.15 -24.88 11.45
N ASP A 167 11.36 -26.02 10.77
CA ASP A 167 12.50 -26.25 9.89
C ASP A 167 12.31 -25.64 8.51
N HIS A 168 11.17 -25.01 8.25
CA HIS A 168 10.91 -24.32 7.00
C HIS A 168 11.92 -23.17 6.81
N TRP A 169 12.38 -22.97 5.58
CA TRP A 169 13.41 -21.98 5.25
C TRP A 169 13.05 -20.56 5.74
N ALA A 170 11.77 -20.18 5.60
CA ALA A 170 11.29 -18.84 5.94
C ALA A 170 11.28 -18.56 7.46
N PHE A 171 11.26 -19.61 8.31
CA PHE A 171 11.16 -19.46 9.76
C PHE A 171 12.53 -19.55 10.46
N ARG A 172 13.60 -19.68 9.69
CA ARG A 172 14.97 -19.63 10.19
C ARG A 172 15.56 -18.26 9.95
N SER A 173 16.28 -17.71 10.91
CA SER A 173 17.00 -16.44 10.73
C SER A 173 17.91 -16.52 9.51
N PRO A 174 17.96 -15.48 8.68
CA PRO A 174 18.84 -15.44 7.52
C PRO A 174 20.30 -15.48 7.99
N THR A 175 21.10 -16.18 7.26
CA THR A 175 22.56 -16.23 7.46
C THR A 175 23.23 -15.65 6.25
N ARG A 176 24.44 -15.07 6.41
CA ARG A 176 25.19 -14.52 5.27
C ARG A 176 25.88 -15.64 4.48
N PRO A 177 25.41 -16.01 3.29
CA PRO A 177 26.07 -16.98 2.45
C PRO A 177 27.38 -16.40 1.88
N VAL A 178 28.31 -17.28 1.56
CA VAL A 178 29.52 -16.90 0.82
C VAL A 178 29.15 -16.58 -0.62
N VAL A 179 29.59 -15.43 -1.11
CA VAL A 179 29.38 -15.05 -2.52
C VAL A 179 30.11 -16.06 -3.41
N PRO A 180 29.43 -16.75 -4.34
CA PRO A 180 30.05 -17.73 -5.21
C PRO A 180 31.17 -17.09 -6.05
N GLN A 181 32.35 -17.71 -6.00
CA GLN A 181 33.47 -17.33 -6.86
C GLN A 181 33.30 -18.01 -8.21
N ILE A 182 33.37 -17.23 -9.27
CA ILE A 182 33.21 -17.73 -10.61
C ILE A 182 34.56 -17.66 -11.30
N GLU A 183 35.11 -18.83 -11.67
CA GLU A 183 36.30 -18.89 -12.52
C GLU A 183 35.94 -18.47 -13.93
N ILE A 184 36.51 -17.36 -14.38
CA ILE A 184 36.10 -16.73 -15.60
C ILE A 184 37.28 -16.36 -16.48
N PRO A 185 37.33 -16.82 -17.77
CA PRO A 185 38.45 -16.62 -18.66
C PRO A 185 38.49 -15.29 -19.44
N SER A 186 37.48 -14.42 -19.38
CA SER A 186 37.42 -13.21 -20.21
C SER A 186 37.20 -11.91 -19.42
N ALA A 187 37.66 -10.77 -19.97
CA ALA A 187 37.50 -9.45 -19.36
C ALA A 187 36.00 -9.05 -19.13
N GLU A 188 35.08 -9.56 -19.97
CA GLU A 188 33.65 -9.35 -19.84
C GLU A 188 33.10 -10.06 -18.60
N GLN A 189 33.62 -11.20 -18.32
CA GLN A 189 33.27 -12.00 -17.17
C GLN A 189 33.84 -11.40 -15.87
N ALA A 190 34.99 -10.70 -15.91
CA ALA A 190 35.52 -10.03 -14.73
C ALA A 190 34.57 -8.96 -14.16
N ARG A 191 33.67 -8.41 -14.97
CA ARG A 191 32.61 -7.48 -14.53
C ARG A 191 31.58 -8.15 -13.62
N TRP A 192 31.27 -9.43 -13.85
CA TRP A 192 30.36 -10.23 -13.03
C TRP A 192 30.87 -10.55 -11.61
N GLN A 193 32.13 -10.23 -11.31
CA GLN A 193 32.71 -10.39 -9.97
C GLN A 193 32.70 -9.10 -9.13
N GLN A 194 32.31 -7.97 -9.70
CA GLN A 194 32.36 -6.68 -9.03
C GLN A 194 31.19 -6.46 -8.07
N ASN A 195 30.06 -7.10 -8.32
CA ASN A 195 28.86 -6.96 -7.50
C ASN A 195 28.47 -8.34 -6.94
N PRO A 196 28.25 -8.46 -5.62
CA PRO A 196 27.89 -9.74 -4.99
C PRO A 196 26.65 -10.41 -5.60
N ILE A 197 25.65 -9.64 -6.02
CA ILE A 197 24.43 -10.15 -6.69
C ILE A 197 24.81 -10.97 -7.91
N ASP A 198 25.74 -10.48 -8.70
CA ASP A 198 26.15 -11.11 -9.96
C ASP A 198 26.80 -12.47 -9.74
N GLY A 199 27.52 -12.65 -8.61
CA GLY A 199 28.08 -13.92 -8.23
C GLY A 199 27.02 -15.02 -8.05
N PHE A 200 25.93 -14.70 -7.35
CA PHE A 200 24.82 -15.63 -7.14
C PHE A 200 24.07 -15.94 -8.45
N ILE A 201 23.78 -14.93 -9.25
CA ILE A 201 23.07 -15.10 -10.52
C ILE A 201 23.91 -15.94 -11.51
N ALA A 202 25.19 -15.66 -11.62
CA ALA A 202 26.07 -16.42 -12.51
C ALA A 202 26.32 -17.87 -12.04
N ALA A 203 26.27 -18.16 -10.75
CA ALA A 203 26.28 -19.52 -10.21
C ALA A 203 25.07 -20.32 -10.68
N GLU A 204 23.88 -19.73 -10.66
CA GLU A 204 22.65 -20.34 -11.18
C GLU A 204 22.69 -20.51 -12.71
N HIS A 205 23.23 -19.52 -13.46
CA HIS A 205 23.43 -19.67 -14.90
C HIS A 205 24.29 -20.90 -15.21
N ARG A 206 25.39 -21.09 -14.48
CA ARG A 206 26.27 -22.25 -14.66
C ARG A 206 25.56 -23.56 -14.32
N THR A 207 24.83 -23.61 -13.22
CA THR A 207 24.09 -24.79 -12.77
C THR A 207 23.06 -25.24 -13.82
N HIS A 208 22.42 -24.29 -14.50
CA HIS A 208 21.38 -24.56 -15.49
C HIS A 208 21.85 -24.50 -16.95
N GLY A 209 23.17 -24.28 -17.20
CA GLY A 209 23.71 -24.17 -18.55
C GLY A 209 23.19 -22.94 -19.34
N LEU A 210 22.85 -21.87 -18.63
CA LEU A 210 22.34 -20.65 -19.22
C LEU A 210 23.49 -19.69 -19.60
N VAL A 211 23.29 -18.91 -20.65
CA VAL A 211 24.20 -17.86 -21.10
C VAL A 211 23.57 -16.50 -20.89
N ALA A 212 24.22 -15.66 -20.11
CA ALA A 212 23.76 -14.30 -19.84
C ALA A 212 23.72 -13.47 -21.13
N GLN A 213 22.70 -12.60 -21.26
CA GLN A 213 22.66 -11.61 -22.33
C GLN A 213 23.72 -10.53 -22.10
N PRO A 214 24.26 -9.92 -23.18
CA PRO A 214 25.21 -8.83 -23.05
C PRO A 214 24.59 -7.61 -22.37
N GLU A 215 25.44 -6.73 -21.90
CA GLU A 215 25.05 -5.42 -21.36
C GLU A 215 24.24 -4.65 -22.41
N THR A 216 23.18 -3.98 -21.95
CA THR A 216 22.34 -3.16 -22.84
C THR A 216 23.05 -1.85 -23.24
N ASP A 217 22.55 -1.17 -24.28
CA ASP A 217 23.04 0.15 -24.65
C ASP A 217 22.88 1.16 -23.48
N LYS A 218 23.83 2.07 -23.32
CA LYS A 218 23.82 3.11 -22.28
C LYS A 218 22.53 3.92 -22.26
N ARG A 219 21.92 4.20 -23.42
CA ARG A 219 20.64 4.93 -23.54
C ARG A 219 19.49 4.15 -22.90
N VAL A 220 19.41 2.87 -23.21
CA VAL A 220 18.38 1.96 -22.68
C VAL A 220 18.53 1.82 -21.17
N TRP A 221 19.76 1.64 -20.67
CA TRP A 221 20.02 1.60 -19.24
C TRP A 221 19.64 2.91 -18.54
N MET A 222 20.02 4.07 -19.10
CA MET A 222 19.70 5.39 -18.53
C MET A 222 18.20 5.59 -18.41
N ARG A 223 17.44 5.22 -19.46
CA ARG A 223 15.98 5.28 -19.44
C ARG A 223 15.41 4.31 -18.37
N ARG A 224 15.90 3.07 -18.33
CA ARG A 224 15.48 2.06 -17.35
C ARG A 224 15.65 2.56 -15.93
N VAL A 225 16.86 2.98 -15.55
CA VAL A 225 17.16 3.41 -14.18
C VAL A 225 16.45 4.69 -13.78
N SER A 226 16.24 5.62 -14.72
CA SER A 226 15.49 6.87 -14.46
C SER A 226 14.02 6.57 -14.17
N LEU A 227 13.35 5.79 -15.02
CA LEU A 227 11.96 5.37 -14.84
C LEU A 227 11.77 4.51 -13.58
N ASP A 228 12.73 3.68 -13.27
CA ASP A 228 12.70 2.80 -12.12
C ASP A 228 12.84 3.57 -10.80
N LEU A 229 13.85 4.43 -10.69
CA LEU A 229 14.14 5.16 -9.45
C LEU A 229 13.25 6.39 -9.24
N THR A 230 12.85 7.11 -10.30
CA THR A 230 12.10 8.36 -10.17
C THR A 230 10.72 8.34 -10.82
N GLY A 231 10.46 7.34 -11.67
CA GLY A 231 9.23 7.26 -12.47
C GLY A 231 9.18 8.28 -13.62
N LEU A 232 10.30 8.93 -13.96
CA LEU A 232 10.39 9.95 -15.02
C LEU A 232 11.48 9.58 -16.03
N SER A 233 11.22 9.83 -17.30
CA SER A 233 12.22 9.65 -18.36
C SER A 233 13.37 10.65 -18.20
N PRO A 234 14.61 10.28 -18.54
CA PRO A 234 15.72 11.23 -18.54
C PRO A 234 15.47 12.34 -19.56
N THR A 235 15.97 13.55 -19.27
CA THR A 235 15.97 14.63 -20.27
C THR A 235 17.05 14.35 -21.34
N PRO A 236 16.91 14.95 -22.55
CA PRO A 236 17.95 14.83 -23.56
C PRO A 236 19.34 15.30 -23.09
N GLU A 237 19.38 16.34 -22.23
CA GLU A 237 20.62 16.88 -21.67
C GLU A 237 21.27 15.90 -20.68
N GLU A 238 20.47 15.30 -19.81
CA GLU A 238 20.94 14.27 -18.86
C GLU A 238 21.47 13.04 -19.61
N LEU A 239 20.77 12.63 -20.66
CA LEU A 239 21.19 11.51 -21.50
C LEU A 239 22.51 11.84 -22.21
N ALA A 240 22.63 13.02 -22.83
CA ALA A 240 23.85 13.45 -23.52
C ALA A 240 25.05 13.54 -22.56
N ALA A 241 24.85 14.08 -21.35
CA ALA A 241 25.88 14.14 -20.31
C ALA A 241 26.38 12.75 -19.89
N PHE A 242 25.45 11.80 -19.68
CA PHE A 242 25.81 10.41 -19.35
C PHE A 242 26.54 9.70 -20.51
N LEU A 243 26.11 9.92 -21.73
CA LEU A 243 26.79 9.32 -22.91
C LEU A 243 28.20 9.84 -23.11
N ALA A 244 28.46 11.12 -22.81
CA ALA A 244 29.76 11.75 -22.87
C ALA A 244 30.70 11.31 -21.72
N ASP A 245 30.14 10.72 -20.64
CA ASP A 245 30.93 10.27 -19.51
C ASP A 245 31.47 8.85 -19.74
N GLU A 246 32.76 8.74 -20.05
CA GLU A 246 33.44 7.47 -20.28
C GLU A 246 34.12 6.90 -19.01
N SER A 247 33.98 7.58 -17.87
CA SER A 247 34.63 7.13 -16.63
C SER A 247 33.94 5.86 -16.05
N PRO A 248 34.68 5.03 -15.31
CA PRO A 248 34.13 3.85 -14.63
C PRO A 248 32.98 4.17 -13.68
N GLU A 249 32.97 5.39 -13.13
CA GLU A 249 31.97 5.85 -12.15
C GLU A 249 30.70 6.46 -12.78
N ALA A 250 30.59 6.49 -14.11
CA ALA A 250 29.48 7.13 -14.81
C ALA A 250 28.11 6.62 -14.33
N HIS A 251 27.95 5.31 -14.22
CA HIS A 251 26.72 4.67 -13.73
C HIS A 251 26.42 5.05 -12.27
N ASN A 252 27.41 5.01 -11.39
CA ASN A 252 27.27 5.35 -9.97
C ASN A 252 26.87 6.81 -9.78
N ARG A 253 27.39 7.75 -10.59
CA ARG A 253 26.99 9.15 -10.53
C ARG A 253 25.52 9.35 -10.91
N VAL A 254 25.06 8.69 -11.96
CA VAL A 254 23.64 8.72 -12.35
C VAL A 254 22.76 8.17 -11.23
N VAL A 255 23.09 7.00 -10.69
CA VAL A 255 22.33 6.38 -9.60
C VAL A 255 22.30 7.28 -8.35
N THR A 256 23.42 7.88 -7.98
CA THR A 256 23.49 8.81 -6.84
C THR A 256 22.55 9.99 -7.06
N ARG A 257 22.61 10.65 -8.22
CA ARG A 257 21.74 11.77 -8.57
C ARG A 257 20.26 11.40 -8.51
N LEU A 258 19.88 10.23 -9.02
CA LEU A 258 18.49 9.77 -9.03
C LEU A 258 17.99 9.44 -7.62
N LEU A 259 18.82 8.80 -6.78
CA LEU A 259 18.48 8.49 -5.39
C LEU A 259 18.39 9.74 -4.49
N ASP A 260 19.13 10.80 -4.83
CA ASP A 260 19.08 12.08 -4.12
C ASP A 260 17.93 13.01 -4.61
N SER A 261 17.27 12.63 -5.69
CA SER A 261 16.15 13.37 -6.26
C SER A 261 14.89 13.20 -5.38
N PRO A 262 14.13 14.29 -5.09
CA PRO A 262 12.87 14.19 -4.37
C PRO A 262 11.84 13.28 -5.06
N GLN A 263 11.94 13.09 -6.37
CA GLN A 263 11.08 12.23 -7.15
C GLN A 263 11.29 10.74 -6.83
N TYR A 264 12.44 10.37 -6.27
CA TYR A 264 12.70 9.02 -5.78
C TYR A 264 11.70 8.64 -4.68
N GLY A 265 11.50 9.47 -3.65
CA GLY A 265 10.52 9.20 -2.61
C GLY A 265 9.08 9.14 -3.12
N GLN A 266 8.72 9.97 -4.12
CA GLN A 266 7.41 9.91 -4.76
C GLN A 266 7.20 8.58 -5.51
N ARG A 267 8.24 8.07 -6.18
CA ARG A 267 8.20 6.81 -6.92
C ARG A 267 8.18 5.61 -5.98
N TRP A 268 9.17 5.50 -5.11
CA TRP A 268 9.32 4.35 -4.22
C TRP A 268 8.36 4.39 -3.04
N GLY A 269 7.99 5.59 -2.57
CA GLY A 269 6.88 5.76 -1.64
C GLY A 269 5.58 5.19 -2.19
N ARG A 270 5.28 5.38 -3.50
CA ARG A 270 4.10 4.77 -4.13
C ARG A 270 4.15 3.23 -4.09
N HIS A 271 5.31 2.62 -4.31
CA HIS A 271 5.44 1.17 -4.18
C HIS A 271 5.14 0.67 -2.75
N TRP A 272 5.66 1.37 -1.74
CA TRP A 272 5.37 1.04 -0.34
C TRP A 272 3.91 1.31 0.04
N MET A 273 3.29 2.34 -0.52
CA MET A 273 1.84 2.56 -0.38
C MET A 273 1.01 1.39 -0.88
N ASP A 274 1.40 0.75 -1.98
CA ASP A 274 0.73 -0.45 -2.48
C ASP A 274 0.87 -1.61 -1.49
N ILE A 275 2.07 -1.83 -0.95
CA ILE A 275 2.36 -2.92 -0.02
C ILE A 275 1.62 -2.71 1.31
N TRP A 276 1.60 -1.49 1.83
CA TRP A 276 0.93 -1.12 3.08
C TRP A 276 -0.53 -0.73 2.91
N ARG A 277 -1.08 -0.89 1.70
CA ARG A 277 -2.47 -0.61 1.35
C ARG A 277 -2.92 0.81 1.70
N TYR A 278 -2.13 1.80 1.34
CA TYR A 278 -2.56 3.19 1.43
C TYR A 278 -3.86 3.41 0.65
N SER A 279 -4.82 4.06 1.27
CA SER A 279 -5.96 4.64 0.58
C SER A 279 -6.49 5.84 1.37
N ASP A 280 -6.97 6.87 0.66
CA ASP A 280 -7.65 8.02 1.28
C ASP A 280 -9.03 7.60 1.81
N TRP A 281 -9.66 6.63 1.15
CA TRP A 281 -10.96 6.10 1.50
C TRP A 281 -10.92 4.58 1.52
N TRP A 282 -11.45 3.99 2.59
CA TRP A 282 -11.65 2.55 2.68
C TRP A 282 -13.14 2.23 2.58
N GLY A 283 -13.56 1.38 1.63
CA GLY A 283 -14.92 0.89 1.51
C GLY A 283 -15.80 1.59 0.47
N LEU A 284 -17.13 1.53 0.64
CA LEU A 284 -18.15 1.94 -0.34
C LEU A 284 -18.46 3.45 -0.38
N GLY A 285 -17.46 4.30 -0.19
CA GLY A 285 -17.59 5.74 -0.23
C GLY A 285 -17.53 6.41 1.15
N ALA A 286 -17.14 7.68 1.16
CA ALA A 286 -16.87 8.48 2.36
C ALA A 286 -18.09 8.67 3.26
N GLU A 287 -19.28 8.75 2.66
CA GLU A 287 -20.53 9.02 3.37
C GLU A 287 -21.08 7.80 4.10
N VAL A 288 -20.83 6.60 3.57
CA VAL A 288 -21.39 5.34 4.07
C VAL A 288 -20.41 4.60 4.98
N ARG A 289 -19.10 4.81 4.78
CA ARG A 289 -18.04 4.15 5.55
C ARG A 289 -17.05 5.21 5.97
N ASN A 290 -17.28 5.86 7.10
CA ASN A 290 -16.40 6.90 7.64
C ASN A 290 -14.95 6.46 7.71
N SER A 291 -14.23 6.63 6.62
CA SER A 291 -12.78 6.56 6.59
C SER A 291 -12.22 7.70 7.42
N GLN A 292 -11.00 7.54 7.91
CA GLN A 292 -10.33 8.66 8.57
C GLN A 292 -10.02 9.75 7.54
N LYS A 293 -10.41 10.99 7.87
CA LYS A 293 -9.99 12.15 7.09
C LYS A 293 -8.47 12.33 7.22
N HIS A 294 -7.90 13.02 6.25
CA HIS A 294 -6.50 13.47 6.29
C HIS A 294 -5.45 12.34 6.35
N ILE A 295 -5.77 11.13 5.88
CA ILE A 295 -4.79 10.02 5.77
C ILE A 295 -3.62 10.41 4.87
N TRP A 296 -3.76 11.40 3.98
CA TRP A 296 -2.68 11.93 3.15
C TRP A 296 -1.44 12.38 3.96
N HIS A 297 -1.55 12.72 5.23
CA HIS A 297 -0.40 12.95 6.11
C HIS A 297 0.51 11.72 6.22
N TRP A 298 -0.07 10.53 6.24
CA TRP A 298 0.70 9.28 6.23
C TRP A 298 1.36 9.04 4.87
N ARG A 299 0.71 9.34 3.74
CA ARG A 299 1.33 9.31 2.41
C ARG A 299 2.58 10.20 2.36
N ASP A 300 2.45 11.42 2.83
CA ASP A 300 3.53 12.39 2.81
C ASP A 300 4.68 11.93 3.72
N TRP A 301 4.36 11.38 4.91
CA TRP A 301 5.36 10.78 5.79
C TRP A 301 6.10 9.61 5.12
N ILE A 302 5.43 8.77 4.31
CA ILE A 302 6.07 7.69 3.54
C ILE A 302 7.07 8.29 2.55
N VAL A 303 6.66 9.30 1.77
CA VAL A 303 7.52 9.96 0.78
C VAL A 303 8.74 10.59 1.44
N ASP A 304 8.53 11.32 2.55
CA ASP A 304 9.59 11.98 3.32
C ASP A 304 10.59 10.95 3.90
N SER A 305 10.07 9.85 4.47
CA SER A 305 10.89 8.78 5.05
C SER A 305 11.74 8.07 4.01
N VAL A 306 11.18 7.78 2.83
CA VAL A 306 11.92 7.16 1.71
C VAL A 306 12.97 8.12 1.16
N ASN A 307 12.66 9.41 0.99
CA ASN A 307 13.63 10.42 0.52
C ASN A 307 14.80 10.60 1.48
N SER A 308 14.54 10.60 2.79
CA SER A 308 15.57 10.71 3.83
C SER A 308 16.33 9.41 4.10
N ASP A 309 16.01 8.33 3.38
CA ASP A 309 16.55 6.98 3.62
C ASP A 309 16.39 6.51 5.07
N LYS A 310 15.22 6.82 5.67
CA LYS A 310 14.90 6.31 7.01
C LYS A 310 14.92 4.79 6.99
N GLY A 311 15.61 4.17 7.96
CA GLY A 311 15.70 2.72 8.05
C GLY A 311 14.32 2.06 8.02
N TYR A 312 14.16 1.01 7.22
CA TYR A 312 12.89 0.31 7.08
C TYR A 312 12.35 -0.20 8.44
N ASP A 313 13.24 -0.67 9.33
CA ASP A 313 12.89 -1.04 10.71
C ASP A 313 12.29 0.13 11.49
N GLN A 314 12.88 1.32 11.37
CA GLN A 314 12.37 2.53 11.99
C GLN A 314 11.00 2.93 11.41
N MET A 315 10.80 2.78 10.11
CA MET A 315 9.50 3.02 9.49
C MET A 315 8.44 2.06 10.05
N LEU A 316 8.74 0.78 10.20
CA LEU A 316 7.81 -0.19 10.80
C LEU A 316 7.49 0.15 12.27
N ARG A 317 8.50 0.53 13.06
CA ARG A 317 8.30 0.95 14.46
C ARG A 317 7.41 2.16 14.57
N GLU A 318 7.63 3.18 13.73
CA GLU A 318 6.82 4.39 13.72
C GLU A 318 5.38 4.12 13.26
N MET A 319 5.17 3.28 12.24
CA MET A 319 3.83 2.92 11.77
C MET A 319 3.00 2.16 12.82
N LEU A 320 3.63 1.34 13.62
CA LEU A 320 2.95 0.51 14.62
C LEU A 320 2.80 1.18 15.98
N ALA A 321 3.75 2.02 16.39
CA ALA A 321 3.83 2.48 17.77
C ALA A 321 4.48 3.86 17.96
N ALA A 322 4.41 4.79 16.99
CA ALA A 322 5.00 6.13 17.17
C ALA A 322 4.39 6.88 18.36
N ASP A 323 3.12 6.64 18.67
CA ASP A 323 2.43 7.25 19.81
C ASP A 323 2.93 6.73 21.17
N GLU A 324 3.50 5.54 21.23
CA GLU A 324 4.15 4.98 22.41
C GLU A 324 5.64 5.37 22.48
N LEU A 325 6.33 5.41 21.33
CA LEU A 325 7.77 5.65 21.24
C LEU A 325 8.13 7.15 21.16
N TYR A 326 7.30 7.96 20.52
CA TYR A 326 7.54 9.37 20.20
C TYR A 326 6.27 10.23 20.39
N PRO A 327 5.63 10.19 21.58
CA PRO A 327 4.25 10.69 21.79
C PRO A 327 4.06 12.19 21.53
N ASN A 328 5.13 12.99 21.54
CA ASN A 328 5.08 14.44 21.28
C ASN A 328 5.60 14.85 19.90
N ASP A 329 6.11 13.91 19.10
CA ASP A 329 6.67 14.19 17.78
C ASP A 329 5.57 14.07 16.71
N LEU A 330 4.97 15.19 16.32
CA LEU A 330 3.89 15.22 15.34
C LEU A 330 4.30 14.65 13.99
N ASP A 331 5.56 14.82 13.59
CA ASP A 331 6.06 14.31 12.32
C ASP A 331 6.05 12.78 12.29
N ARG A 332 6.57 12.16 13.36
CA ARG A 332 6.57 10.70 13.51
C ARG A 332 5.17 10.14 13.75
N LEU A 333 4.30 10.88 14.44
CA LEU A 333 2.92 10.45 14.70
C LEU A 333 2.10 10.26 13.41
N ARG A 334 2.44 10.96 12.30
CA ARG A 334 1.84 10.74 10.97
C ARG A 334 1.97 9.29 10.51
N ALA A 335 3.02 8.58 10.93
CA ALA A 335 3.27 7.19 10.59
C ALA A 335 2.13 6.25 11.02
N THR A 336 1.51 6.51 12.19
CA THR A 336 0.42 5.68 12.71
C THR A 336 -0.87 5.79 11.88
N GLY A 337 -0.88 6.63 10.86
CA GLY A 337 -1.85 6.62 9.78
C GLY A 337 -2.01 5.23 9.14
N TYR A 338 -0.97 4.37 9.19
CA TYR A 338 -1.06 2.96 8.83
C TYR A 338 -2.16 2.21 9.58
N LEU A 339 -2.21 2.34 10.90
CA LEU A 339 -3.25 1.73 11.73
C LEU A 339 -4.58 2.49 11.63
N ALA A 340 -4.52 3.83 11.52
CA ALA A 340 -5.70 4.67 11.37
C ALA A 340 -6.45 4.38 10.06
N ARG A 341 -5.75 4.01 8.99
CA ARG A 341 -6.33 3.59 7.71
C ARG A 341 -7.21 2.35 7.83
N GLN A 342 -6.94 1.45 8.78
CA GLN A 342 -7.70 0.21 8.98
C GLN A 342 -9.07 0.44 9.67
N TYR A 343 -9.36 1.67 10.12
CA TYR A 343 -10.59 2.03 10.82
C TYR A 343 -11.86 1.61 10.07
N PHE A 344 -12.78 0.98 10.80
CA PHE A 344 -14.07 0.58 10.29
C PHE A 344 -15.16 0.80 11.35
N ILE A 345 -15.94 1.87 11.20
CA ILE A 345 -16.92 2.33 12.19
C ILE A 345 -18.00 1.31 12.53
N PHE A 346 -18.34 0.40 11.59
CA PHE A 346 -19.48 -0.50 11.77
C PHE A 346 -19.16 -1.76 12.54
N ASN A 347 -17.89 -2.17 12.60
CA ASN A 347 -17.49 -3.42 13.25
C ASN A 347 -16.04 -3.38 13.71
N ARG A 348 -15.85 -3.38 15.03
CA ARG A 348 -14.53 -3.39 15.66
C ARG A 348 -13.73 -4.67 15.32
N THR A 349 -14.42 -5.81 15.21
CA THR A 349 -13.77 -7.07 14.86
C THR A 349 -13.18 -7.02 13.44
N THR A 350 -13.94 -6.54 12.47
CA THR A 350 -13.43 -6.33 11.11
C THR A 350 -12.22 -5.39 11.10
N TRP A 351 -12.27 -4.30 11.85
CA TRP A 351 -11.15 -3.37 11.94
C TRP A 351 -9.87 -4.04 12.46
N LEU A 352 -9.96 -4.82 13.55
CA LEU A 352 -8.80 -5.51 14.10
C LEU A 352 -8.32 -6.67 13.21
N ASP A 353 -9.23 -7.40 12.60
CA ASP A 353 -8.90 -8.47 11.65
C ASP A 353 -8.12 -7.94 10.43
N GLU A 354 -8.56 -6.81 9.85
CA GLU A 354 -7.85 -6.13 8.77
C GLU A 354 -6.44 -5.68 9.22
N THR A 355 -6.33 -5.18 10.47
CA THR A 355 -5.03 -4.78 11.04
C THR A 355 -4.06 -5.96 11.10
N ILE A 356 -4.52 -7.12 11.58
CA ILE A 356 -3.70 -8.32 11.69
C ILE A 356 -3.34 -8.85 10.31
N GLU A 357 -4.34 -9.00 9.43
CA GLU A 357 -4.14 -9.53 8.09
C GLU A 357 -3.09 -8.77 7.32
N HIS A 358 -3.23 -7.42 7.29
CA HIS A 358 -2.35 -6.62 6.46
C HIS A 358 -0.98 -6.42 7.08
N SER A 359 -0.87 -6.38 8.41
CA SER A 359 0.43 -6.39 9.08
C SER A 359 1.16 -7.71 8.83
N ALA A 360 0.47 -8.85 8.90
CA ALA A 360 1.07 -10.15 8.61
C ALA A 360 1.51 -10.30 7.15
N LYS A 361 0.66 -9.97 6.19
CA LYS A 361 1.00 -10.07 4.77
C LYS A 361 2.10 -9.11 4.35
N ALA A 362 1.99 -7.83 4.74
CA ALA A 362 2.91 -6.78 4.29
C ALA A 362 4.29 -6.84 4.97
N MET A 363 4.36 -7.27 6.23
CA MET A 363 5.58 -7.21 7.04
C MET A 363 6.21 -8.59 7.29
N LEU A 364 5.38 -9.63 7.40
CA LEU A 364 5.83 -11.00 7.66
C LEU A 364 5.73 -11.93 6.45
N GLY A 365 4.99 -11.53 5.40
CA GLY A 365 4.71 -12.43 4.27
C GLY A 365 3.95 -13.69 4.71
N LEU A 366 3.00 -13.58 5.63
CA LEU A 366 2.22 -14.70 6.15
C LEU A 366 0.72 -14.44 6.07
N THR A 367 -0.05 -15.52 5.89
CA THR A 367 -1.51 -15.49 5.78
C THR A 367 -2.16 -15.90 7.08
N PHE A 368 -2.39 -14.96 8.01
CA PHE A 368 -2.95 -15.26 9.34
C PHE A 368 -4.47 -15.46 9.36
N ASN A 369 -5.21 -14.99 8.35
CA ASN A 369 -6.68 -14.97 8.36
C ASN A 369 -7.32 -16.33 8.55
N CYS A 370 -6.71 -17.42 8.04
CA CYS A 370 -7.22 -18.76 8.22
C CYS A 370 -7.33 -19.14 9.70
N ALA A 371 -6.42 -18.61 10.53
CA ALA A 371 -6.37 -18.92 11.96
C ALA A 371 -7.42 -18.18 12.79
N LYS A 372 -8.19 -17.26 12.23
CA LYS A 372 -9.35 -16.65 12.91
C LYS A 372 -10.40 -17.68 13.31
N CYS A 373 -10.65 -18.70 12.46
CA CYS A 373 -11.75 -19.64 12.65
C CYS A 373 -11.30 -21.02 13.16
N HIS A 374 -10.09 -21.43 12.84
CA HIS A 374 -9.49 -22.73 13.18
C HIS A 374 -7.96 -22.63 13.09
N ASP A 375 -7.24 -23.60 13.61
CA ASP A 375 -5.78 -23.63 13.44
C ASP A 375 -5.37 -23.56 11.97
N HIS A 376 -4.30 -22.86 11.66
CA HIS A 376 -3.87 -22.68 10.27
C HIS A 376 -3.56 -24.03 9.61
N LYS A 377 -4.03 -24.20 8.36
CA LYS A 377 -3.97 -25.51 7.68
C LYS A 377 -2.55 -25.98 7.38
N TYR A 378 -1.64 -25.06 7.10
CA TYR A 378 -0.29 -25.36 6.60
C TYR A 378 0.81 -24.93 7.56
N ASP A 379 0.67 -23.74 8.15
CA ASP A 379 1.68 -23.14 8.99
C ASP A 379 1.44 -23.44 10.48
N PRO A 380 2.51 -23.43 11.30
CA PRO A 380 2.46 -23.92 12.68
C PRO A 380 1.90 -22.89 13.67
N PHE A 381 0.77 -22.26 13.36
CA PHE A 381 0.08 -21.39 14.31
C PHE A 381 -1.41 -21.73 14.47
N SER A 382 -1.85 -21.59 15.69
CA SER A 382 -3.17 -21.98 16.12
C SER A 382 -4.14 -20.78 16.12
N GLN A 383 -5.44 -21.09 16.24
CA GLN A 383 -6.48 -20.09 16.48
C GLN A 383 -6.20 -19.28 17.76
N VAL A 384 -5.71 -19.91 18.81
CA VAL A 384 -5.32 -19.24 20.05
C VAL A 384 -4.25 -18.19 19.81
N GLU A 385 -3.21 -18.50 19.02
CA GLU A 385 -2.15 -17.53 18.69
C GLU A 385 -2.65 -16.36 17.84
N TYR A 386 -3.65 -16.57 16.98
CA TYR A 386 -4.32 -15.49 16.29
C TYR A 386 -4.95 -14.48 17.26
N TYR A 387 -5.70 -14.97 18.26
CA TYR A 387 -6.33 -14.08 19.24
C TYR A 387 -5.35 -13.48 20.25
N ARG A 388 -4.23 -14.15 20.53
CA ARG A 388 -3.12 -13.55 21.29
C ARG A 388 -2.45 -12.41 20.53
N LEU A 389 -2.23 -12.57 19.23
CA LEU A 389 -1.75 -11.49 18.38
C LEU A 389 -2.79 -10.35 18.25
N ARG A 390 -4.08 -10.68 18.17
CA ARG A 390 -5.17 -9.70 18.21
C ARG A 390 -5.12 -8.86 19.50
N ALA A 391 -4.83 -9.48 20.65
CA ALA A 391 -4.75 -8.80 21.93
C ALA A 391 -3.65 -7.71 21.97
N VAL A 392 -2.67 -7.75 21.07
CA VAL A 392 -1.68 -6.67 20.91
C VAL A 392 -2.36 -5.39 20.43
N PHE A 393 -3.35 -5.52 19.54
CA PHE A 393 -4.04 -4.39 18.90
C PHE A 393 -5.37 -4.02 19.56
N GLU A 394 -5.87 -4.79 20.53
CA GLU A 394 -7.15 -4.53 21.17
C GLU A 394 -7.26 -3.13 21.81
N PRO A 395 -6.21 -2.58 22.45
CA PRO A 395 -6.31 -1.29 23.15
C PRO A 395 -6.46 -0.07 22.26
N TYR A 396 -5.99 -0.10 20.99
CA TYR A 396 -5.84 1.12 20.23
C TYR A 396 -7.15 1.70 19.69
N GLN A 397 -7.21 3.02 19.66
CA GLN A 397 -8.26 3.85 19.09
C GLN A 397 -7.61 4.99 18.29
N ILE A 398 -8.41 5.79 17.59
CA ILE A 398 -7.94 6.88 16.75
C ILE A 398 -8.39 8.23 17.31
N ARG A 399 -7.52 9.22 17.16
CA ARG A 399 -7.83 10.64 17.33
C ARG A 399 -7.15 11.45 16.22
N THR A 400 -7.68 12.63 15.95
CA THR A 400 -7.06 13.61 15.06
C THR A 400 -6.37 14.67 15.90
N GLU A 401 -5.06 14.83 15.71
CA GLU A 401 -4.29 15.92 16.33
C GLU A 401 -4.46 17.20 15.53
N MET A 402 -4.49 18.33 16.24
CA MET A 402 -4.42 19.65 15.60
C MET A 402 -3.07 19.82 14.88
N VAL A 403 -3.09 20.49 13.74
CA VAL A 403 -1.89 20.94 13.04
C VAL A 403 -1.66 22.44 13.28
N PRO A 404 -0.41 22.93 13.24
CA PRO A 404 -0.12 24.35 13.41
C PRO A 404 -0.88 25.22 12.39
N GLY A 405 -1.59 26.25 12.88
CA GLY A 405 -2.29 27.21 12.05
C GLY A 405 -3.73 26.84 11.64
N GLU A 406 -4.23 25.63 11.95
CA GLU A 406 -5.60 25.21 11.62
C GLU A 406 -6.36 24.75 12.88
N LEU A 407 -7.52 25.34 13.12
CA LEU A 407 -8.41 25.02 14.26
C LEU A 407 -9.51 24.03 13.87
N ASP A 408 -9.82 23.93 12.59
CA ASP A 408 -10.92 23.11 12.09
C ASP A 408 -10.42 21.74 11.68
N PHE A 409 -10.65 20.74 12.50
CA PHE A 409 -10.34 19.34 12.24
C PHE A 409 -11.03 18.76 10.99
N GLU A 410 -12.01 19.46 10.42
CA GLU A 410 -12.63 19.07 9.16
C GLU A 410 -11.81 19.52 7.95
N ARG A 411 -10.97 20.57 8.11
CA ARG A 411 -10.09 21.08 7.05
C ARG A 411 -8.72 20.39 7.06
N ASP A 412 -8.14 20.23 8.26
CA ASP A 412 -6.86 19.55 8.41
C ASP A 412 -6.67 18.99 9.83
N GLY A 413 -5.79 17.99 9.95
CA GLY A 413 -5.42 17.34 11.19
C GLY A 413 -4.73 16.00 10.97
N ILE A 414 -3.91 15.57 11.90
CA ILE A 414 -3.16 14.32 11.80
C ILE A 414 -3.93 13.18 12.45
N PRO A 415 -4.52 12.25 11.69
CA PRO A 415 -5.11 11.05 12.26
C PRO A 415 -4.00 10.14 12.81
N ARG A 416 -4.10 9.81 14.08
CA ARG A 416 -3.13 8.95 14.75
C ARG A 416 -3.79 8.04 15.77
N VAL A 417 -3.12 6.97 16.17
CA VAL A 417 -3.61 6.03 17.17
C VAL A 417 -3.17 6.41 18.59
N PHE A 418 -3.87 5.84 19.58
CA PHE A 418 -3.54 5.88 21.00
C PHE A 418 -4.26 4.72 21.70
N ASP A 419 -3.76 4.24 22.82
CA ASP A 419 -4.46 3.23 23.62
C ASP A 419 -5.58 3.86 24.42
N ALA A 420 -6.82 3.53 24.10
CA ALA A 420 -8.02 3.97 24.81
C ALA A 420 -8.57 2.89 25.72
N HIS A 421 -8.38 1.64 25.37
CA HIS A 421 -8.98 0.47 26.01
C HIS A 421 -7.93 -0.34 26.75
N LEU A 422 -7.39 0.23 27.87
CA LEU A 422 -6.24 -0.36 28.58
C LEU A 422 -6.53 -1.75 29.14
N ASP A 423 -7.77 -1.99 29.65
CA ASP A 423 -8.17 -3.17 30.40
C ASP A 423 -9.19 -4.07 29.68
N VAL A 424 -9.47 -3.78 28.38
CA VAL A 424 -10.44 -4.59 27.63
C VAL A 424 -9.86 -5.98 27.35
N PRO A 425 -10.54 -7.06 27.80
CA PRO A 425 -10.10 -8.41 27.55
C PRO A 425 -10.35 -8.83 26.09
N THR A 426 -9.40 -9.56 25.52
CA THR A 426 -9.59 -10.23 24.24
C THR A 426 -10.05 -11.68 24.50
N HIS A 427 -11.10 -12.11 23.79
CA HIS A 427 -11.61 -13.47 23.86
C HIS A 427 -11.48 -14.17 22.50
N LEU A 428 -11.32 -15.48 22.52
CA LEU A 428 -11.39 -16.32 21.34
C LEU A 428 -12.84 -16.35 20.83
N HIS A 429 -13.04 -16.13 19.54
CA HIS A 429 -14.34 -16.28 18.90
C HIS A 429 -14.49 -17.73 18.40
N VAL A 430 -15.44 -18.46 18.95
CA VAL A 430 -15.68 -19.86 18.57
C VAL A 430 -15.96 -19.94 17.06
N ARG A 431 -15.11 -20.64 16.33
CA ARG A 431 -15.15 -20.72 14.84
C ARG A 431 -15.11 -19.37 14.12
N GLY A 432 -14.52 -18.36 14.75
CA GLY A 432 -14.44 -17.00 14.21
C GLY A 432 -15.70 -16.16 14.34
N ASP A 433 -16.74 -16.68 15.01
CA ASP A 433 -18.02 -15.99 15.23
C ASP A 433 -17.90 -14.98 16.38
N GLU A 434 -17.87 -13.69 16.03
CA GLU A 434 -17.78 -12.61 17.01
C GLU A 434 -18.95 -12.51 18.00
N GLN A 435 -20.10 -13.08 17.64
CA GLN A 435 -21.28 -13.13 18.52
C GLN A 435 -21.18 -14.27 19.54
N ASN A 436 -20.21 -15.17 19.37
CA ASN A 436 -19.98 -16.32 20.23
C ASN A 436 -18.55 -16.34 20.80
N PRO A 437 -18.17 -15.32 21.61
CA PRO A 437 -16.85 -15.30 22.24
C PRO A 437 -16.77 -16.31 23.38
N ASP A 438 -15.67 -17.06 23.45
CA ASP A 438 -15.36 -17.90 24.63
C ASP A 438 -14.85 -17.04 25.79
N LYS A 439 -15.76 -16.71 26.71
CA LYS A 439 -15.46 -15.89 27.89
C LYS A 439 -14.83 -16.68 29.03
N SER A 440 -14.63 -17.96 28.89
CA SER A 440 -14.00 -18.81 29.94
C SER A 440 -12.50 -18.52 30.07
N CYS A 441 -11.87 -17.99 29.02
CA CYS A 441 -10.45 -17.67 28.99
C CYS A 441 -10.20 -16.30 28.33
N THR A 442 -9.32 -15.49 28.93
CA THR A 442 -8.83 -14.24 28.36
C THR A 442 -7.52 -14.50 27.61
N MET A 443 -7.44 -14.02 26.38
CA MET A 443 -6.23 -14.12 25.58
C MET A 443 -5.24 -13.01 25.96
N HIS A 444 -4.07 -13.40 26.47
CA HIS A 444 -2.97 -12.47 26.73
C HIS A 444 -2.23 -12.15 25.44
N PRO A 445 -1.77 -10.88 25.24
CA PRO A 445 -1.02 -10.48 24.06
C PRO A 445 0.29 -11.27 23.95
N GLU A 446 0.49 -11.90 22.81
CA GLU A 446 1.67 -12.71 22.52
C GLU A 446 1.88 -12.80 21.00
N VAL A 447 3.10 -13.08 20.56
CA VAL A 447 3.46 -13.34 19.18
C VAL A 447 3.50 -14.85 18.90
N PRO A 448 3.42 -15.30 17.61
CA PRO A 448 3.43 -16.71 17.30
C PRO A 448 4.68 -17.43 17.82
N ALA A 449 4.49 -18.50 18.57
CA ALA A 449 5.56 -19.23 19.26
C ALA A 449 6.60 -19.84 18.30
N PHE A 450 6.22 -20.13 17.05
CA PHE A 450 7.16 -20.69 16.07
C PHE A 450 8.15 -19.67 15.52
N LEU A 451 7.85 -18.37 15.66
CA LEU A 451 8.73 -17.24 15.29
C LEU A 451 9.49 -16.69 16.51
N SER A 452 9.26 -17.22 17.69
CA SER A 452 9.92 -16.78 18.92
C SER A 452 11.04 -17.74 19.31
N SER A 453 12.08 -17.22 19.95
CA SER A 453 13.18 -17.96 20.54
C SER A 453 13.61 -17.31 21.86
N ASP A 454 14.49 -17.95 22.61
CA ASP A 454 15.06 -17.36 23.84
C ASP A 454 15.78 -16.04 23.57
N GLU A 455 16.22 -15.82 22.33
CA GLU A 455 16.92 -14.62 21.90
C GLU A 455 16.00 -13.57 21.29
N LEU A 456 14.89 -13.97 20.65
CA LEU A 456 13.88 -13.11 20.03
C LEU A 456 12.65 -13.00 20.93
N LYS A 457 12.72 -12.10 21.91
CA LYS A 457 11.71 -11.97 22.95
C LYS A 457 10.63 -10.96 22.59
N PHE A 458 9.42 -11.22 23.10
CA PHE A 458 8.30 -10.31 23.11
C PHE A 458 8.02 -9.87 24.54
N GLU A 459 8.51 -8.68 24.91
CA GLU A 459 8.41 -8.14 26.27
C GLU A 459 7.59 -6.86 26.26
N ILE A 460 6.49 -6.85 27.02
CA ILE A 460 5.56 -5.71 27.11
C ILE A 460 5.90 -4.88 28.33
N GLU A 461 6.16 -3.60 28.10
CA GLU A 461 6.38 -2.61 29.12
C GLU A 461 5.38 -1.47 28.96
N SER A 462 4.58 -1.19 29.99
CA SER A 462 3.66 -0.05 29.99
C SER A 462 4.42 1.26 29.83
N VAL A 463 3.91 2.16 29.02
CA VAL A 463 4.53 3.45 28.72
C VAL A 463 3.80 4.57 29.46
N ILE A 464 4.51 5.34 30.25
CA ILE A 464 3.99 6.59 30.83
C ILE A 464 4.09 7.68 29.78
N LEU A 465 2.96 8.29 29.45
CA LEU A 465 2.88 9.31 28.41
C LEU A 465 3.16 10.71 28.96
N PRO A 466 3.87 11.55 28.20
CA PRO A 466 4.07 12.95 28.56
C PRO A 466 2.75 13.72 28.68
N THR A 467 2.75 14.74 29.49
CA THR A 467 1.56 15.56 29.78
C THR A 467 0.94 16.15 28.50
N GLU A 468 1.73 16.66 27.57
CA GLU A 468 1.23 17.22 26.30
C GLU A 468 0.65 16.16 25.36
N ALA A 469 1.08 14.91 25.47
CA ALA A 469 0.49 13.81 24.70
C ALA A 469 -0.91 13.44 25.21
N THR A 470 -1.15 13.56 26.50
CA THR A 470 -2.43 13.27 27.18
C THR A 470 -3.34 14.48 27.24
N ASN A 471 -2.78 15.66 27.23
CA ASN A 471 -3.48 16.94 27.22
C ASN A 471 -2.97 17.81 26.04
N PRO A 472 -3.37 17.50 24.81
CA PRO A 472 -2.81 18.15 23.63
C PRO A 472 -3.08 19.65 23.53
N GLY A 473 -4.06 20.17 24.29
CA GLY A 473 -4.30 21.60 24.42
C GLY A 473 -3.16 22.38 25.09
N LEU A 474 -2.24 21.69 25.80
CA LEU A 474 -1.05 22.30 26.43
C LEU A 474 0.09 22.57 25.47
N ARG A 475 0.07 21.97 24.28
CA ARG A 475 1.13 22.16 23.28
C ARG A 475 1.21 23.62 22.88
N GLU A 476 2.43 24.16 22.82
CA GLU A 476 2.67 25.58 22.56
C GLU A 476 2.02 26.04 21.25
N PHE A 477 2.14 25.24 20.18
CA PHE A 477 1.54 25.60 18.90
C PHE A 477 0.00 25.63 18.94
N VAL A 478 -0.64 24.79 19.78
CA VAL A 478 -2.11 24.80 19.94
C VAL A 478 -2.55 26.12 20.56
N VAL A 479 -1.93 26.52 21.68
CA VAL A 479 -2.22 27.81 22.34
C VAL A 479 -1.96 28.96 21.36
N THR A 480 -0.82 28.93 20.65
CA THR A 480 -0.45 29.97 19.68
C THR A 480 -1.46 30.05 18.53
N THR A 481 -1.92 28.92 18.00
CA THR A 481 -2.92 28.90 16.91
C THR A 481 -4.26 29.48 17.37
N HIS A 482 -4.73 29.10 18.57
CA HIS A 482 -5.95 29.66 19.14
C HIS A 482 -5.83 31.18 19.36
N ARG A 483 -4.68 31.66 19.90
CA ARG A 483 -4.44 33.09 20.10
C ARG A 483 -4.41 33.86 18.78
N GLN A 484 -3.65 33.39 17.80
CA GLN A 484 -3.57 34.02 16.46
C GLN A 484 -4.94 34.15 15.79
N ALA A 485 -5.77 33.08 15.88
CA ALA A 485 -7.11 33.13 15.36
C ALA A 485 -8.00 34.17 16.08
N ALA A 486 -7.88 34.29 17.42
CA ALA A 486 -8.60 35.28 18.21
C ALA A 486 -8.11 36.71 17.89
N GLU A 487 -6.80 36.91 17.76
CA GLU A 487 -6.22 38.20 17.37
C GLU A 487 -6.68 38.62 15.95
N GLN A 488 -6.77 37.71 14.99
CA GLN A 488 -7.35 37.99 13.69
C GLN A 488 -8.84 38.38 13.77
N GLN A 489 -9.61 37.76 14.66
CA GLN A 489 -11.00 38.12 14.92
C GLN A 489 -11.11 39.55 15.50
N ILE A 490 -10.22 39.90 16.45
CA ILE A 490 -10.16 41.24 17.00
C ILE A 490 -9.88 42.30 15.89
N GLU A 491 -8.90 42.05 15.04
CA GLU A 491 -8.57 42.99 13.98
C GLU A 491 -9.69 43.13 12.94
N ALA A 492 -10.33 42.03 12.58
CA ALA A 492 -11.51 42.04 11.72
C ALA A 492 -12.67 42.82 12.37
N ALA A 493 -12.93 42.62 13.64
CA ALA A 493 -13.97 43.35 14.37
C ALA A 493 -13.66 44.86 14.51
N ARG A 494 -12.38 45.20 14.76
CA ARG A 494 -11.93 46.62 14.79
C ARG A 494 -12.13 47.32 13.42
N SER A 495 -11.81 46.62 12.34
CA SER A 495 -12.03 47.09 10.99
C SER A 495 -13.53 47.27 10.68
N ALA A 496 -14.38 46.36 11.15
CA ALA A 496 -15.83 46.46 11.01
C ALA A 496 -16.37 47.68 11.76
N VAL A 497 -15.93 47.96 12.99
CA VAL A 497 -16.30 49.18 13.74
C VAL A 497 -15.97 50.45 12.96
N LYS A 498 -14.75 50.55 12.41
CA LYS A 498 -14.32 51.71 11.59
C LYS A 498 -15.18 51.89 10.36
N THR A 499 -15.48 50.82 9.66
CA THR A 499 -16.21 50.86 8.38
C THR A 499 -17.69 51.19 8.61
N THR A 500 -18.30 50.65 9.65
CA THR A 500 -19.72 50.85 9.96
C THR A 500 -20.00 52.29 10.38
N GLY A 501 -19.07 53.00 11.03
CA GLY A 501 -19.16 54.41 11.37
C GLY A 501 -19.27 55.38 10.17
N LEU A 502 -19.09 54.83 8.95
CA LEU A 502 -19.21 55.61 7.68
C LEU A 502 -20.57 55.44 6.98
N LEU A 503 -21.54 54.71 7.55
CA LEU A 503 -22.87 54.42 6.96
C LEU A 503 -23.89 55.52 7.24
N PRO A 504 -25.02 55.67 6.47
CA PRO A 504 -26.08 56.63 6.69
C PRO A 504 -26.83 56.43 8.03
N ALA A 505 -27.31 57.54 8.66
CA ALA A 505 -27.57 57.69 10.09
C ALA A 505 -28.56 56.74 10.79
N GLU A 506 -29.57 56.18 10.13
CA GLU A 506 -30.62 55.41 10.83
C GLU A 506 -30.32 53.92 11.04
N GLN A 507 -29.58 53.30 10.10
CA GLN A 507 -29.11 51.90 10.24
C GLN A 507 -27.69 51.81 10.77
N ALA A 508 -26.90 52.88 10.67
CA ALA A 508 -25.54 52.96 11.11
C ALA A 508 -25.36 52.69 12.62
N GLN A 509 -26.26 53.24 13.43
CA GLN A 509 -26.14 53.14 14.91
C GLN A 509 -26.31 51.70 15.41
N LEU A 510 -27.27 50.93 14.90
CA LEU A 510 -27.46 49.51 15.27
C LEU A 510 -26.38 48.62 14.68
N ALA A 511 -25.95 48.88 13.46
CA ALA A 511 -24.85 48.18 12.83
C ALA A 511 -23.51 48.44 13.55
N LEU A 512 -23.28 49.69 14.02
CA LEU A 512 -22.14 50.03 14.85
C LEU A 512 -22.18 49.28 16.19
N THR A 513 -23.37 49.26 16.85
CA THR A 513 -23.55 48.50 18.11
C THR A 513 -23.22 47.03 17.91
N VAL A 514 -23.64 46.40 16.82
CA VAL A 514 -23.28 45.00 16.49
C VAL A 514 -21.78 44.84 16.35
N ALA A 515 -21.10 45.76 15.63
CA ALA A 515 -19.65 45.68 15.43
C ALA A 515 -18.87 45.89 16.75
N GLU A 516 -19.31 46.81 17.62
CA GLU A 516 -18.72 47.04 18.93
C GLU A 516 -18.90 45.80 19.85
N LYS A 517 -20.09 45.16 19.83
CA LYS A 517 -20.28 43.90 20.58
C LYS A 517 -19.46 42.75 20.05
N ALA A 518 -19.30 42.64 18.74
CA ALA A 518 -18.42 41.65 18.11
C ALA A 518 -16.96 41.86 18.55
N LEU A 519 -16.48 43.14 18.66
CA LEU A 519 -15.15 43.42 19.17
C LEU A 519 -14.99 42.99 20.63
N LEU A 520 -15.95 43.29 21.49
CA LEU A 520 -15.94 42.85 22.90
C LEU A 520 -15.97 41.33 23.02
N THR A 521 -16.71 40.64 22.15
CA THR A 521 -16.73 39.17 22.07
C THR A 521 -15.36 38.62 21.70
N ALA A 522 -14.69 39.20 20.68
CA ALA A 522 -13.38 38.75 20.25
C ALA A 522 -12.29 38.97 21.32
N GLU A 523 -12.33 40.13 22.01
CA GLU A 523 -11.43 40.44 23.13
C GLU A 523 -11.68 39.49 24.36
N ALA A 524 -12.93 39.19 24.69
CA ALA A 524 -13.29 38.20 25.71
C ALA A 524 -12.85 36.79 25.34
N HIS A 525 -12.88 36.47 24.01
CA HIS A 525 -12.41 35.20 23.53
C HIS A 525 -10.90 35.01 23.73
N LEU A 526 -10.09 36.00 23.38
CA LEU A 526 -8.64 35.98 23.63
C LEU A 526 -8.32 35.86 25.10
N ALA A 527 -9.00 36.67 25.96
CA ALA A 527 -8.83 36.59 27.40
C ALA A 527 -9.19 35.20 27.99
N SER A 528 -10.22 34.56 27.43
CA SER A 528 -10.61 33.20 27.82
C SER A 528 -9.59 32.15 27.40
N ILE A 529 -9.00 32.28 26.20
CA ILE A 529 -7.92 31.38 25.72
C ILE A 529 -6.73 31.49 26.70
N ASP A 530 -6.29 32.69 27.03
CA ASP A 530 -5.16 32.93 27.94
C ASP A 530 -5.39 32.38 29.35
N ALA A 531 -6.55 32.64 29.91
CA ALA A 531 -6.91 32.19 31.26
C ALA A 531 -6.96 30.63 31.33
N ARG A 532 -7.55 30.02 30.36
CA ARG A 532 -7.65 28.53 30.26
C ARG A 532 -6.29 27.89 30.06
N ALA A 533 -5.49 28.40 29.13
CA ALA A 533 -4.13 27.90 28.89
C ALA A 533 -3.24 28.02 30.12
N PHE A 534 -3.38 29.12 30.87
CA PHE A 534 -2.62 29.35 32.09
C PHE A 534 -3.06 28.41 33.21
N ALA A 535 -4.37 28.22 33.41
CA ALA A 535 -4.91 27.28 34.38
C ALA A 535 -4.51 25.82 34.11
N ASP A 536 -4.57 25.40 32.84
CA ASP A 536 -4.15 24.05 32.43
C ASP A 536 -2.65 23.81 32.70
N ARG A 537 -1.81 24.77 32.31
CA ARG A 537 -0.37 24.68 32.58
C ARG A 537 -0.09 24.60 34.10
N ALA A 538 -0.71 25.43 34.93
CA ALA A 538 -0.54 25.41 36.36
C ALA A 538 -0.96 24.07 36.99
N ARG A 539 -2.10 23.53 36.58
CA ARG A 539 -2.63 22.22 37.02
C ARG A 539 -1.64 21.09 36.77
N HIS A 540 -1.04 21.06 35.59
CA HIS A 540 -0.15 19.96 35.14
C HIS A 540 1.31 20.13 35.60
N LEU A 541 1.82 21.37 35.74
CA LEU A 541 3.13 21.63 36.35
C LEU A 541 3.18 21.20 37.83
N GLN A 542 2.13 21.43 38.57
CA GLN A 542 2.10 20.99 39.98
C GLN A 542 1.98 19.46 40.09
N SER A 543 1.23 18.79 39.21
CA SER A 543 1.19 17.33 39.19
C SER A 543 2.53 16.68 38.81
N ALA A 544 3.35 17.35 37.97
CA ALA A 544 4.70 16.91 37.65
C ALA A 544 5.72 17.20 38.79
N LEU A 545 5.51 18.26 39.59
CA LEU A 545 6.37 18.64 40.70
C LEU A 545 6.01 17.91 41.99
N SER A 546 4.82 17.38 42.16
CA SER A 546 4.42 16.61 43.35
C SER A 546 5.18 15.29 43.55
N GLY A 547 5.95 14.87 42.57
CA GLY A 547 6.94 13.77 42.65
C GLY A 547 8.33 14.20 43.08
N VAL A 548 8.60 15.52 43.22
CA VAL A 548 9.88 16.08 43.67
C VAL A 548 9.60 16.95 44.92
N SER A 549 10.20 16.61 46.04
CA SER A 549 10.09 17.36 47.29
C SER A 549 10.40 18.84 47.05
N THR A 550 9.40 19.70 47.11
CA THR A 550 9.55 21.14 46.94
C THR A 550 9.62 21.78 48.32
N ASP A 551 10.77 22.35 48.65
CA ASP A 551 10.84 23.41 49.66
C ASP A 551 9.91 24.57 49.25
N ASN A 552 8.86 24.79 50.04
CA ASN A 552 7.89 25.87 49.94
C ASN A 552 8.56 27.23 50.13
N ASN A 553 8.96 27.91 49.05
CA ASN A 553 9.34 29.31 49.08
C ASN A 553 8.93 30.06 47.80
N LEU A 554 7.65 29.96 47.43
CA LEU A 554 7.02 30.95 46.57
C LEU A 554 6.19 31.89 47.46
N GLY A 555 6.43 33.18 47.35
CA GLY A 555 5.88 34.23 48.22
C GLY A 555 4.36 34.14 48.34
N SER A 556 3.84 34.55 49.51
CA SER A 556 2.45 34.37 49.99
C SER A 556 1.33 35.07 49.19
N ASN A 557 1.58 35.50 47.91
CA ASN A 557 0.60 36.19 47.05
C ASN A 557 0.45 35.58 45.65
N ALA A 558 1.02 34.40 45.37
CA ALA A 558 0.81 33.75 44.08
C ALA A 558 -0.58 33.08 44.05
N PRO A 559 -1.36 33.21 42.94
CA PRO A 559 -2.66 32.57 42.81
C PRO A 559 -2.53 31.04 42.90
N THR A 560 -3.43 30.42 43.62
CA THR A 560 -3.48 28.96 43.73
C THR A 560 -4.01 28.37 42.43
N ILE A 561 -3.81 27.05 42.18
CA ILE A 561 -4.43 26.35 41.04
C ILE A 561 -5.93 26.51 41.04
N GLN A 562 -6.56 26.52 42.22
CA GLN A 562 -7.98 26.72 42.39
C GLN A 562 -8.39 28.13 41.92
N ASP A 563 -7.63 29.18 42.32
CA ASP A 563 -7.88 30.55 41.85
C ASP A 563 -7.79 30.68 40.34
N LEU A 564 -6.82 30.00 39.72
CA LEU A 564 -6.64 29.98 38.28
C LEU A 564 -7.76 29.22 37.57
N ALA A 565 -8.22 28.09 38.09
CA ALA A 565 -9.36 27.36 37.57
C ALA A 565 -10.66 28.17 37.65
N ILE A 566 -10.91 28.86 38.78
CA ILE A 566 -12.04 29.78 38.94
C ILE A 566 -11.94 30.95 37.94
N ALA A 567 -10.76 31.50 37.72
CA ALA A 567 -10.52 32.58 36.76
C ALA A 567 -10.79 32.10 35.32
N ALA A 568 -10.34 30.89 34.94
CA ALA A 568 -10.60 30.30 33.66
C ALA A 568 -12.10 30.06 33.42
N ALA A 569 -12.79 29.47 34.37
CA ALA A 569 -14.23 29.25 34.32
C ALA A 569 -15.04 30.57 34.27
N LYS A 570 -14.60 31.60 34.97
CA LYS A 570 -15.21 32.93 34.90
C LYS A 570 -15.00 33.57 33.54
N SER A 571 -13.80 33.45 32.96
CA SER A 571 -13.50 33.99 31.62
C SER A 571 -14.36 33.33 30.50
N GLU A 572 -14.66 32.02 30.58
CA GLU A 572 -15.58 31.37 29.67
C GLU A 572 -17.03 31.90 29.78
N ARG A 573 -17.47 32.15 31.02
CA ARG A 573 -18.80 32.74 31.24
C ARG A 573 -18.88 34.17 30.76
N ILE A 574 -17.82 34.98 30.94
CA ILE A 574 -17.73 36.32 30.38
C ILE A 574 -17.80 36.26 28.82
N LEU A 575 -17.07 35.34 28.21
CA LEU A 575 -17.16 35.11 26.76
C LEU A 575 -18.57 34.69 26.32
N THR A 576 -19.20 33.81 27.05
CA THR A 576 -20.59 33.37 26.80
C THR A 576 -21.59 34.54 26.89
N ALA A 577 -21.41 35.40 27.89
CA ALA A 577 -22.25 36.59 28.04
C ALA A 577 -21.98 37.64 26.94
N ALA A 578 -20.73 37.82 26.52
CA ALA A 578 -20.36 38.69 25.39
C ALA A 578 -20.98 38.22 24.07
N ARG A 579 -20.90 36.91 23.79
CA ARG A 579 -21.58 36.30 22.61
C ARG A 579 -23.10 36.52 22.65
N ALA A 580 -23.73 36.29 23.79
CA ALA A 580 -25.16 36.49 23.93
C ALA A 580 -25.56 37.97 23.77
N ASP A 581 -24.71 38.93 24.16
CA ASP A 581 -24.95 40.36 23.96
C ASP A 581 -24.78 40.79 22.50
N GLU A 582 -23.81 40.18 21.80
CA GLU A 582 -23.63 40.34 20.36
C GLU A 582 -24.81 39.73 19.57
N ASP A 583 -25.28 38.52 19.90
CA ASP A 583 -26.45 37.90 19.31
C ASP A 583 -27.73 38.72 19.51
N ARG A 584 -27.89 39.33 20.71
CA ARG A 584 -28.98 40.26 20.98
C ARG A 584 -28.92 41.50 20.07
N ALA A 585 -27.74 42.10 19.94
CA ALA A 585 -27.54 43.26 19.07
C ALA A 585 -27.81 42.92 17.60
N ARG A 586 -27.38 41.75 17.14
CA ARG A 586 -27.70 41.24 15.80
C ARG A 586 -29.18 41.01 15.59
N ALA A 587 -29.88 40.48 16.59
CA ALA A 587 -31.33 40.25 16.54
C ALA A 587 -32.12 41.58 16.53
N GLU A 588 -31.65 42.61 17.23
CA GLU A 588 -32.22 43.96 17.18
C GLU A 588 -32.10 44.57 15.78
N LEU A 589 -30.90 44.50 15.19
CA LEU A 589 -30.68 44.99 13.84
C LEU A 589 -31.56 44.22 12.82
N ALA A 590 -31.61 42.90 12.96
CA ALA A 590 -32.42 42.04 12.08
C ALA A 590 -33.94 42.35 12.20
N LEU A 591 -34.45 42.73 13.39
CA LEU A 591 -35.82 43.12 13.60
C LEU A 591 -36.16 44.41 12.85
N VAL A 592 -35.26 45.41 12.87
CA VAL A 592 -35.45 46.67 12.16
C VAL A 592 -35.42 46.47 10.63
N GLN A 593 -34.64 45.51 10.16
CA GLN A 593 -34.50 45.18 8.75
C GLN A 593 -35.56 44.17 8.23
N ALA A 594 -36.34 43.58 9.13
CA ALA A 594 -37.31 42.55 8.78
C ALA A 594 -38.48 43.12 7.94
N ALA A 595 -38.81 42.43 6.86
CA ALA A 595 -40.02 42.66 6.09
C ALA A 595 -41.27 42.33 6.95
N ALA A 596 -42.40 42.95 6.64
CA ALA A 596 -43.62 42.90 7.46
C ALA A 596 -44.11 41.45 7.75
N ASP A 597 -43.91 40.54 6.82
CA ASP A 597 -44.26 39.13 6.93
C ASP A 597 -43.31 38.32 7.86
N LYS A 598 -42.08 38.80 8.09
CA LYS A 598 -41.06 38.16 8.94
C LYS A 598 -40.86 38.82 10.29
N LYS A 599 -41.59 39.91 10.57
CA LYS A 599 -41.40 40.71 11.76
C LYS A 599 -41.65 39.95 13.05
N ALA A 600 -42.72 39.15 13.10
CA ALA A 600 -43.05 38.32 14.27
C ALA A 600 -41.98 37.28 14.58
N GLU A 601 -41.33 36.68 13.55
CA GLU A 601 -40.22 35.77 13.74
C GLU A 601 -38.99 36.48 14.29
N ALA A 602 -38.70 37.67 13.81
CA ALA A 602 -37.59 38.52 14.29
C ALA A 602 -37.80 38.97 15.76
N GLU A 603 -39.01 39.34 16.13
CA GLU A 603 -39.37 39.66 17.53
C GLU A 603 -39.18 38.46 18.46
N GLN A 604 -39.56 37.25 18.02
CA GLN A 604 -39.35 36.02 18.80
C GLN A 604 -37.82 35.72 18.97
N LYS A 605 -36.99 35.90 17.91
CA LYS A 605 -35.56 35.74 17.98
C LYS A 605 -34.92 36.74 18.98
N LEU A 606 -35.33 38.00 18.98
CA LEU A 606 -34.87 39.00 19.92
C LEU A 606 -35.26 38.65 21.34
N ALA A 607 -36.51 38.21 21.58
CA ALA A 607 -36.92 37.74 22.90
C ALA A 607 -36.08 36.55 23.43
N THR A 608 -35.81 35.61 22.56
CA THR A 608 -34.92 34.48 22.87
C THR A 608 -33.51 34.94 23.21
N ALA A 609 -32.92 35.87 22.41
CA ALA A 609 -31.59 36.39 22.63
C ALA A 609 -31.50 37.20 23.95
N ASN A 610 -32.54 38.00 24.28
CA ASN A 610 -32.65 38.70 25.57
C ASN A 610 -32.63 37.75 26.78
N THR A 611 -33.37 36.63 26.68
CA THR A 611 -33.41 35.60 27.72
C THR A 611 -32.05 34.92 27.87
N ALA A 612 -31.38 34.56 26.76
CA ALA A 612 -30.06 33.97 26.76
C ALA A 612 -29.02 34.91 27.39
N LEU A 613 -29.04 36.21 27.07
CA LEU A 613 -28.17 37.22 27.69
C LEU A 613 -28.42 37.36 29.20
N GLY A 614 -29.67 37.36 29.61
CA GLY A 614 -30.02 37.39 31.02
C GLY A 614 -29.45 36.21 31.81
N THR A 615 -29.63 35.02 31.27
CA THR A 615 -29.09 33.77 31.84
C THR A 615 -27.57 33.80 31.88
N ALA A 616 -26.91 34.20 30.78
CA ALA A 616 -25.44 34.27 30.70
C ALA A 616 -24.84 35.29 31.69
N LYS A 617 -25.46 36.44 31.85
CA LYS A 617 -25.03 37.46 32.81
C LYS A 617 -25.12 36.94 34.26
N THR A 618 -26.21 36.30 34.65
CA THR A 618 -26.34 35.73 36.01
C THR A 618 -25.34 34.61 36.29
N ALA A 619 -24.89 33.91 35.26
CA ALA A 619 -23.87 32.88 35.38
C ALA A 619 -22.47 33.41 35.67
N ILE A 620 -22.11 34.64 35.32
CA ILE A 620 -20.77 35.22 35.52
C ILE A 620 -20.30 35.14 36.97
N ASP A 621 -21.19 35.42 37.92
CA ASP A 621 -20.85 35.48 39.36
C ASP A 621 -20.97 34.14 40.06
N MET A 622 -21.34 33.07 39.35
CA MET A 622 -21.34 31.72 39.93
C MET A 622 -19.90 31.25 40.18
N SER A 623 -19.60 30.73 41.35
CA SER A 623 -18.31 30.12 41.64
C SER A 623 -18.26 28.71 41.04
N SER A 624 -17.28 28.44 40.16
CA SER A 624 -17.00 27.10 39.66
C SER A 624 -15.53 27.01 39.28
N GLU A 625 -14.95 25.85 39.47
CA GLU A 625 -13.60 25.48 39.02
C GLU A 625 -13.60 24.73 37.68
N GLU A 626 -14.81 24.42 37.19
CA GLU A 626 -14.97 23.67 35.94
C GLU A 626 -14.89 24.62 34.74
N TYR A 627 -13.91 24.39 33.88
CA TYR A 627 -13.72 25.06 32.60
C TYR A 627 -13.34 24.03 31.54
N THR A 628 -13.55 24.38 30.28
CA THR A 628 -13.22 23.53 29.14
C THR A 628 -11.77 23.75 28.72
N PRO A 629 -10.87 22.75 28.76
CA PRO A 629 -9.52 22.86 28.21
C PRO A 629 -9.52 23.26 26.72
N LEU A 630 -8.42 23.86 26.23
CA LEU A 630 -8.28 24.16 24.82
C LEU A 630 -8.26 22.84 24.01
N PRO A 631 -9.06 22.71 22.94
CA PRO A 631 -9.04 21.53 22.12
C PRO A 631 -7.75 21.48 21.29
N GLY A 632 -6.93 20.48 21.50
CA GLY A 632 -5.72 20.19 20.72
C GLY A 632 -5.80 18.87 19.96
N ALA A 633 -6.84 18.07 20.21
CA ALA A 633 -7.14 16.84 19.48
C ALA A 633 -8.64 16.50 19.57
N LYS A 634 -9.12 15.74 18.58
CA LYS A 634 -10.51 15.27 18.49
C LYS A 634 -10.50 13.74 18.41
N LYS A 635 -11.21 13.04 19.33
CA LYS A 635 -11.38 11.58 19.23
C LYS A 635 -12.24 11.23 18.04
N THR A 636 -11.88 10.17 17.35
CA THR A 636 -12.71 9.55 16.33
C THR A 636 -13.81 8.74 17.02
N GLN A 637 -14.99 8.71 16.42
CA GLN A 637 -16.12 7.94 16.87
C GLN A 637 -15.78 6.44 16.87
N GLU A 638 -16.09 5.72 17.94
CA GLU A 638 -15.72 4.29 18.07
C GLU A 638 -16.60 3.37 17.23
N ASP A 639 -17.92 3.63 17.28
CA ASP A 639 -18.90 2.89 16.53
C ASP A 639 -20.08 3.79 16.11
N TYR A 640 -20.96 3.26 15.30
CA TYR A 640 -22.13 3.99 14.77
C TYR A 640 -23.11 4.47 15.87
N GLN A 641 -23.14 3.80 17.03
CA GLN A 641 -24.07 4.07 18.12
C GLN A 641 -23.45 4.98 19.20
N ASN A 642 -22.16 4.84 19.44
CA ASN A 642 -21.45 5.53 20.53
C ASN A 642 -20.78 6.82 20.04
N ARG A 643 -21.49 7.95 20.18
CA ARG A 643 -21.02 9.28 19.75
C ARG A 643 -20.24 10.05 20.83
N ASN A 644 -20.15 9.52 22.05
CA ASN A 644 -19.55 10.24 23.15
C ASN A 644 -18.03 10.07 23.22
N ALA A 645 -17.32 11.06 22.71
CA ALA A 645 -15.87 11.15 22.72
C ALA A 645 -15.32 11.98 23.91
N SER A 646 -16.06 12.12 25.02
CA SER A 646 -15.73 13.08 26.09
C SER A 646 -14.75 12.59 27.18
N ALA A 647 -14.44 11.27 27.21
CA ALA A 647 -13.48 10.76 28.19
C ALA A 647 -12.06 11.34 27.98
N PRO A 648 -11.31 11.68 29.03
CA PRO A 648 -9.94 12.17 28.91
C PRO A 648 -9.04 11.12 28.24
N PHE A 649 -7.92 11.57 27.68
CA PHE A 649 -6.93 10.64 27.14
C PHE A 649 -6.17 9.95 28.28
N PRO A 650 -5.91 8.63 28.19
CA PRO A 650 -5.15 7.92 29.22
C PRO A 650 -3.74 8.49 29.39
N THR A 651 -3.24 8.45 30.62
CA THR A 651 -1.89 8.90 30.97
C THR A 651 -0.82 7.85 30.73
N THR A 652 -1.24 6.62 30.39
CA THR A 652 -0.35 5.50 30.07
C THR A 652 -0.81 4.83 28.79
N SER A 653 0.11 4.17 28.10
CA SER A 653 -0.18 3.20 27.04
C SER A 653 0.22 1.82 27.51
N THR A 654 -0.41 0.80 26.94
CA THR A 654 -0.13 -0.61 27.29
C THR A 654 1.27 -1.07 26.91
N GLY A 655 1.92 -0.43 25.95
CA GLY A 655 3.22 -0.82 25.41
C GLY A 655 3.19 -2.08 24.54
N ARG A 656 2.01 -2.61 24.22
CA ARG A 656 1.85 -3.85 23.44
C ARG A 656 2.32 -3.67 22.00
N ARG A 657 1.99 -2.54 21.37
CA ARG A 657 2.36 -2.24 19.98
C ARG A 657 3.85 -1.93 19.84
N SER A 658 4.46 -1.24 20.80
CA SER A 658 5.91 -1.01 20.83
C SER A 658 6.69 -2.31 21.04
N ALA A 659 6.20 -3.22 21.90
CA ALA A 659 6.77 -4.56 22.04
C ALA A 659 6.70 -5.36 20.74
N PHE A 660 5.54 -5.35 20.06
CA PHE A 660 5.37 -5.99 18.76
C PHE A 660 6.28 -5.38 17.68
N ALA A 661 6.38 -4.06 17.63
CA ALA A 661 7.25 -3.37 16.69
C ALA A 661 8.74 -3.68 16.92
N LYS A 662 9.18 -3.74 18.16
CA LYS A 662 10.56 -4.14 18.54
C LYS A 662 10.84 -5.59 18.13
N TRP A 663 9.93 -6.52 18.44
CA TRP A 663 10.04 -7.92 18.05
C TRP A 663 10.10 -8.09 16.53
N LEU A 664 9.22 -7.42 15.80
CA LEU A 664 9.15 -7.47 14.34
C LEU A 664 10.44 -6.97 13.66
N THR A 665 11.07 -5.97 14.25
CA THR A 665 12.26 -5.32 13.68
C THR A 665 13.58 -5.78 14.31
N ASP A 666 13.56 -6.86 15.09
CA ASP A 666 14.80 -7.45 15.59
C ASP A 666 15.64 -7.98 14.41
N PRO A 667 16.94 -7.71 14.35
CA PRO A 667 17.80 -8.17 13.28
C PRO A 667 17.81 -9.70 13.07
N ARG A 668 17.46 -10.47 14.10
CA ARG A 668 17.40 -11.93 14.06
C ARG A 668 16.07 -12.46 13.55
N HIS A 669 15.06 -11.57 13.41
CA HIS A 669 13.73 -11.98 12.93
C HIS A 669 13.81 -12.51 11.50
N PRO A 670 13.27 -13.72 11.21
CA PRO A 670 13.51 -14.39 9.92
C PRO A 670 12.84 -13.73 8.71
N LEU A 671 11.77 -12.95 8.89
CA LEU A 671 10.85 -12.60 7.81
C LEU A 671 10.95 -11.15 7.29
N PRO A 672 10.91 -10.09 8.12
CA PRO A 672 10.70 -8.72 7.63
C PRO A 672 11.73 -8.26 6.60
N ALA A 673 13.00 -8.55 6.82
CA ALA A 673 14.05 -8.20 5.87
C ALA A 673 13.89 -8.94 4.53
N ARG A 674 13.61 -10.26 4.57
CA ARG A 674 13.37 -11.05 3.36
C ARG A 674 12.16 -10.57 2.57
N VAL A 675 11.08 -10.23 3.26
CA VAL A 675 9.85 -9.72 2.62
C VAL A 675 10.11 -8.39 1.95
N ALA A 676 10.76 -7.45 2.64
CA ALA A 676 11.11 -6.14 2.09
C ALA A 676 12.05 -6.27 0.88
N VAL A 677 13.10 -7.08 0.99
CA VAL A 677 14.03 -7.37 -0.10
C VAL A 677 13.32 -7.97 -1.30
N ASN A 678 12.42 -8.92 -1.09
CA ASN A 678 11.66 -9.55 -2.18
C ASN A 678 10.77 -8.54 -2.94
N HIS A 679 10.14 -7.60 -2.23
CA HIS A 679 9.37 -6.53 -2.84
C HIS A 679 10.25 -5.55 -3.62
N ILE A 680 11.39 -5.13 -3.06
CA ILE A 680 12.35 -4.25 -3.75
C ILE A 680 12.90 -4.94 -5.00
N TRP A 681 13.36 -6.18 -4.87
CA TRP A 681 13.87 -6.98 -5.99
C TRP A 681 12.84 -7.12 -7.13
N MET A 682 11.60 -7.47 -6.79
CA MET A 682 10.53 -7.64 -7.76
C MET A 682 10.30 -6.37 -8.60
N ARG A 683 10.36 -5.19 -7.98
CA ARG A 683 10.14 -3.91 -8.66
C ARG A 683 11.27 -3.58 -9.63
N HIS A 684 12.52 -3.89 -9.26
CA HIS A 684 13.67 -3.69 -10.13
C HIS A 684 13.78 -4.73 -11.23
N MET A 685 13.64 -6.01 -10.89
CA MET A 685 13.94 -7.11 -11.80
C MET A 685 12.71 -7.65 -12.56
N GLY A 686 11.50 -7.11 -12.29
CA GLY A 686 10.25 -7.53 -12.90
C GLY A 686 9.72 -8.88 -12.41
N ARG A 687 10.51 -9.63 -11.62
CA ARG A 687 10.11 -10.89 -10.98
C ARG A 687 10.63 -10.96 -9.55
N PRO A 688 9.83 -11.48 -8.61
CA PRO A 688 10.29 -11.68 -7.24
C PRO A 688 11.19 -12.91 -7.10
N LEU A 689 12.06 -12.92 -6.08
CA LEU A 689 12.81 -14.11 -5.68
C LEU A 689 11.87 -15.17 -5.08
N VAL A 690 10.88 -14.75 -4.28
CA VAL A 690 9.79 -15.60 -3.79
C VAL A 690 8.52 -15.25 -4.56
N PRO A 691 8.03 -16.14 -5.45
CA PRO A 691 6.88 -15.85 -6.31
C PRO A 691 5.59 -15.48 -5.57
N THR A 692 5.33 -16.10 -4.41
CA THR A 692 4.21 -15.80 -3.54
C THR A 692 4.58 -14.67 -2.58
N VAL A 693 4.52 -13.41 -3.04
CA VAL A 693 5.09 -12.22 -2.37
C VAL A 693 4.52 -11.93 -0.97
N PHE A 694 3.36 -12.45 -0.64
CA PHE A 694 2.68 -12.29 0.65
C PHE A 694 2.45 -13.63 1.38
N ASP A 695 3.02 -14.73 0.88
CA ASP A 695 2.95 -16.06 1.48
C ASP A 695 4.32 -16.76 1.38
N PHE A 696 5.13 -16.57 2.41
CA PHE A 696 6.42 -17.23 2.62
C PHE A 696 6.27 -18.50 3.43
N GLY A 697 5.04 -18.78 3.88
CA GLY A 697 4.70 -19.97 4.63
C GLY A 697 4.80 -21.25 3.80
N ARG A 698 4.41 -22.35 4.40
CA ARG A 698 4.52 -23.70 3.79
C ARG A 698 3.61 -23.92 2.57
N ASN A 699 2.58 -23.08 2.40
CA ASN A 699 1.74 -23.07 1.19
C ASN A 699 2.34 -22.21 0.08
N GLY A 700 3.30 -21.35 0.41
CA GLY A 700 3.99 -20.48 -0.53
C GLY A 700 5.00 -21.23 -1.41
N THR A 701 5.48 -20.55 -2.42
CA THR A 701 6.49 -21.07 -3.35
C THR A 701 7.89 -20.80 -2.77
N PRO A 702 8.81 -21.80 -2.78
CA PRO A 702 10.20 -21.56 -2.36
C PRO A 702 10.89 -20.48 -3.19
N PRO A 703 11.89 -19.79 -2.64
CA PRO A 703 12.69 -18.82 -3.39
C PRO A 703 13.45 -19.48 -4.54
N THR A 704 13.54 -18.76 -5.66
CA THR A 704 14.33 -19.20 -6.83
C THR A 704 15.83 -19.16 -6.56
N HIS A 705 16.26 -18.20 -5.74
CA HIS A 705 17.65 -17.96 -5.34
C HIS A 705 17.73 -17.80 -3.82
N PRO A 706 17.68 -18.92 -3.06
CA PRO A 706 17.59 -18.84 -1.59
C PRO A 706 18.80 -18.16 -0.95
N GLU A 707 19.99 -18.43 -1.43
CA GLU A 707 21.22 -17.81 -0.91
C GLU A 707 21.29 -16.31 -1.22
N LEU A 708 20.88 -15.89 -2.42
CA LEU A 708 20.81 -14.47 -2.76
C LEU A 708 19.79 -13.72 -1.88
N LEU A 709 18.62 -14.33 -1.63
CA LEU A 709 17.60 -13.75 -0.76
C LEU A 709 18.15 -13.54 0.66
N ASP A 710 18.82 -14.54 1.21
CA ASP A 710 19.40 -14.47 2.55
C ASP A 710 20.55 -13.47 2.61
N TRP A 711 21.43 -13.46 1.59
CA TRP A 711 22.51 -12.51 1.51
C TRP A 711 21.99 -11.06 1.47
N LEU A 712 21.01 -10.78 0.63
CA LEU A 712 20.40 -9.45 0.54
C LEU A 712 19.66 -9.05 1.82
N ALA A 713 18.98 -9.99 2.50
CA ALA A 713 18.31 -9.73 3.76
C ALA A 713 19.31 -9.34 4.87
N VAL A 714 20.43 -10.06 4.97
CA VAL A 714 21.51 -9.73 5.93
C VAL A 714 22.17 -8.41 5.54
N GLU A 715 22.47 -8.20 4.25
CA GLU A 715 23.04 -6.93 3.74
C GLU A 715 22.16 -5.74 4.10
N PHE A 716 20.84 -5.87 3.94
CA PHE A 716 19.87 -4.84 4.29
C PHE A 716 19.92 -4.47 5.78
N VAL A 717 19.90 -5.49 6.64
CA VAL A 717 19.96 -5.30 8.10
C VAL A 717 21.29 -4.65 8.54
N GLU A 718 22.41 -5.15 8.04
CA GLU A 718 23.76 -4.67 8.42
C GLU A 718 24.04 -3.23 7.93
N HIS A 719 23.33 -2.79 6.87
CA HIS A 719 23.39 -1.41 6.38
C HIS A 719 22.24 -0.54 6.90
N ASN A 720 21.83 -0.75 8.16
CA ASN A 720 20.80 0.05 8.86
C ASN A 720 19.45 0.07 8.14
N TRP A 721 19.10 -1.03 7.50
CA TRP A 721 17.85 -1.15 6.74
C TRP A 721 17.67 -0.05 5.68
N SER A 722 18.76 0.41 5.07
CA SER A 722 18.80 1.44 4.03
C SER A 722 18.26 0.91 2.72
N MET A 723 17.14 1.46 2.28
CA MET A 723 16.57 1.12 0.98
C MET A 723 17.43 1.65 -0.17
N LYS A 724 18.00 2.86 -0.04
CA LYS A 724 18.86 3.44 -1.07
C LYS A 724 20.12 2.60 -1.30
N HIS A 725 20.66 1.97 -0.24
CA HIS A 725 21.78 1.03 -0.37
C HIS A 725 21.41 -0.18 -1.25
N LEU A 726 20.27 -0.83 -0.97
CA LEU A 726 19.80 -1.96 -1.79
C LEU A 726 19.50 -1.56 -3.23
N HIS A 727 18.85 -0.43 -3.44
CA HIS A 727 18.56 0.07 -4.78
C HIS A 727 19.85 0.26 -5.57
N ARG A 728 20.84 0.95 -4.98
CA ARG A 728 22.16 1.13 -5.60
C ARG A 728 22.79 -0.21 -5.97
N LEU A 729 22.81 -1.14 -5.04
CA LEU A 729 23.40 -2.45 -5.24
C LEU A 729 22.74 -3.21 -6.40
N ILE A 730 21.40 -3.19 -6.48
CA ILE A 730 20.66 -3.89 -7.53
C ILE A 730 20.85 -3.22 -8.89
N VAL A 731 20.64 -1.90 -9.00
CA VAL A 731 20.64 -1.23 -10.33
C VAL A 731 22.05 -1.06 -10.93
N THR A 732 23.11 -1.27 -10.13
CA THR A 732 24.50 -1.29 -10.63
C THR A 732 25.01 -2.70 -10.97
N SER A 733 24.26 -3.77 -10.64
CA SER A 733 24.63 -5.15 -10.96
C SER A 733 24.61 -5.41 -12.47
N GLN A 734 25.42 -6.37 -12.94
CA GLN A 734 25.42 -6.81 -14.34
C GLN A 734 24.06 -7.45 -14.69
N ALA A 735 23.47 -8.19 -13.74
CA ALA A 735 22.14 -8.77 -13.92
C ALA A 735 21.07 -7.73 -14.29
N TYR A 736 21.10 -6.54 -13.66
CA TYR A 736 20.20 -5.43 -14.00
C TYR A 736 20.59 -4.73 -15.30
N ARG A 737 21.88 -4.67 -15.62
CA ARG A 737 22.42 -4.00 -16.81
C ARG A 737 22.30 -4.82 -18.09
N GLN A 738 21.88 -6.08 -18.02
CA GLN A 738 21.66 -6.92 -19.19
C GLN A 738 20.61 -6.37 -20.14
N SER A 739 20.74 -6.75 -21.41
CA SER A 739 19.70 -6.57 -22.43
C SER A 739 18.44 -7.36 -22.05
N SER A 740 17.27 -6.79 -22.31
CA SER A 740 15.97 -7.47 -22.18
C SER A 740 15.56 -8.24 -23.45
N SER A 741 16.37 -8.17 -24.52
CA SER A 741 16.10 -8.85 -25.79
C SER A 741 16.47 -10.33 -25.72
N ASN A 742 15.73 -11.16 -26.45
CA ASN A 742 16.09 -12.55 -26.71
C ASN A 742 17.01 -12.71 -27.94
N ALA A 743 17.27 -11.62 -28.68
CA ALA A 743 18.09 -11.67 -29.88
C ALA A 743 19.51 -12.15 -29.58
N GLY A 744 19.98 -13.14 -30.29
CA GLY A 744 21.29 -13.73 -30.11
C GLY A 744 21.42 -14.67 -28.90
N ALA A 745 20.36 -14.89 -28.14
CA ALA A 745 20.37 -15.88 -27.05
C ALA A 745 20.42 -17.30 -27.65
N PRO A 746 21.15 -18.24 -27.03
CA PRO A 746 21.08 -19.65 -27.38
C PRO A 746 19.63 -20.18 -27.21
N ASP A 747 19.20 -21.06 -28.12
CA ASP A 747 17.89 -21.74 -28.03
C ASP A 747 17.75 -22.53 -26.71
N ALA A 748 18.87 -22.99 -26.16
CA ALA A 748 18.95 -23.65 -24.85
C ALA A 748 18.38 -22.78 -23.72
N ASN A 749 18.65 -21.47 -23.70
CA ASN A 749 18.14 -20.59 -22.66
C ASN A 749 16.62 -20.60 -22.62
N THR A 750 15.99 -20.45 -23.79
CA THR A 750 14.52 -20.42 -23.89
C THR A 750 13.90 -21.78 -23.56
N SER A 751 14.58 -22.89 -23.88
CA SER A 751 14.09 -24.23 -23.58
C SER A 751 14.23 -24.59 -22.09
N VAL A 752 15.29 -24.15 -21.42
CA VAL A 752 15.56 -24.42 -20.01
C VAL A 752 14.81 -23.45 -19.10
N ASP A 753 14.83 -22.16 -19.43
CA ASP A 753 14.21 -21.09 -18.63
C ASP A 753 13.45 -20.09 -19.50
N HIS A 754 12.35 -20.55 -20.06
CA HIS A 754 11.43 -19.72 -20.86
C HIS A 754 10.98 -18.46 -20.09
N ASP A 755 10.68 -18.64 -18.82
CA ASP A 755 10.12 -17.61 -17.94
C ASP A 755 11.17 -16.64 -17.38
N ASN A 756 12.44 -16.84 -17.68
CA ASN A 756 13.56 -16.06 -17.16
C ASN A 756 13.59 -16.00 -15.62
N LYS A 757 13.40 -17.11 -14.96
CA LYS A 757 13.45 -17.25 -13.49
C LYS A 757 14.86 -17.03 -12.93
N PHE A 758 15.86 -17.36 -13.75
CA PHE A 758 17.28 -17.27 -13.40
C PHE A 758 17.96 -16.02 -13.96
N TYR A 759 17.18 -15.03 -14.45
CA TYR A 759 17.66 -13.72 -14.88
C TYR A 759 18.81 -13.74 -15.90
N TRP A 760 18.77 -14.66 -16.87
CA TRP A 760 19.75 -14.70 -17.96
C TRP A 760 19.62 -13.52 -18.93
N ARG A 761 18.57 -12.74 -18.82
CA ARG A 761 18.33 -11.43 -19.44
C ARG A 761 17.57 -10.53 -18.46
N MET A 762 17.52 -9.23 -18.70
CA MET A 762 16.60 -8.35 -17.97
C MET A 762 15.15 -8.65 -18.37
N ASN A 763 14.22 -8.56 -17.44
CA ASN A 763 12.80 -8.63 -17.72
C ASN A 763 12.28 -7.27 -18.21
N PRO A 764 11.54 -7.18 -19.32
CA PRO A 764 10.81 -5.98 -19.66
C PRO A 764 9.66 -5.78 -18.67
N ILE A 765 9.52 -4.57 -18.16
CA ILE A 765 8.49 -4.19 -17.17
C ILE A 765 7.56 -3.20 -17.83
N ARG A 766 6.25 -3.43 -17.74
CA ARG A 766 5.26 -2.48 -18.23
C ARG A 766 5.16 -1.30 -17.28
N MET A 767 5.05 -0.08 -17.82
CA MET A 767 4.84 1.12 -17.00
C MET A 767 3.48 1.06 -16.29
N GLU A 768 3.49 1.42 -15.03
CA GLU A 768 2.29 1.60 -14.22
C GLU A 768 1.53 2.87 -14.63
N ALA A 769 0.23 2.91 -14.32
CA ALA A 769 -0.66 4.02 -14.65
C ALA A 769 -0.07 5.40 -14.33
N GLN A 770 0.47 5.54 -13.11
CA GLN A 770 1.04 6.81 -12.64
C GLN A 770 2.25 7.23 -13.47
N ILE A 771 3.13 6.27 -13.84
CA ILE A 771 4.31 6.56 -14.66
C ILE A 771 3.88 7.03 -16.06
N VAL A 772 2.89 6.38 -16.67
CA VAL A 772 2.41 6.76 -18.02
C VAL A 772 1.92 8.21 -18.01
N ARG A 773 1.02 8.57 -17.07
CA ARG A 773 0.48 9.93 -16.99
C ARG A 773 1.56 10.96 -16.64
N ASP A 774 2.39 10.67 -15.65
CA ASP A 774 3.42 11.60 -15.19
C ASP A 774 4.47 11.86 -16.26
N ASN A 775 4.82 10.84 -17.08
CA ASN A 775 5.74 11.02 -18.21
C ASN A 775 5.15 11.85 -19.34
N LEU A 776 3.86 11.76 -19.64
CA LEU A 776 3.21 12.65 -20.61
C LEU A 776 3.36 14.12 -20.17
N LEU A 777 3.08 14.40 -18.89
CA LEU A 777 3.26 15.74 -18.32
C LEU A 777 4.73 16.17 -18.29
N HIS A 778 5.64 15.28 -17.89
CA HIS A 778 7.07 15.55 -17.80
C HIS A 778 7.68 15.90 -19.16
N LEU A 779 7.40 15.09 -20.18
CA LEU A 779 7.87 15.33 -21.56
C LEU A 779 7.28 16.61 -22.14
N ALA A 780 6.04 16.95 -21.80
CA ALA A 780 5.40 18.21 -22.18
C ALA A 780 5.98 19.44 -21.45
N GLY A 781 6.72 19.23 -20.34
CA GLY A 781 7.21 20.33 -19.49
C GLY A 781 6.14 20.92 -18.56
N GLU A 782 5.06 20.19 -18.32
CA GLU A 782 3.89 20.63 -17.55
C GLU A 782 3.81 19.99 -16.17
N LEU A 783 4.68 19.03 -15.83
CA LEU A 783 4.61 18.29 -14.59
C LEU A 783 4.90 19.19 -13.38
N ASP A 784 3.93 19.31 -12.49
CA ASP A 784 4.12 19.89 -11.16
C ASP A 784 4.70 18.85 -10.20
N VAL A 785 5.94 19.09 -9.78
CA VAL A 785 6.71 18.20 -8.89
C VAL A 785 6.59 18.57 -7.41
N THR A 786 5.69 19.50 -7.04
CA THR A 786 5.46 19.90 -5.65
C THR A 786 5.21 18.70 -4.76
N LEU A 787 5.89 18.64 -3.62
CA LEU A 787 5.77 17.56 -2.62
C LEU A 787 4.61 17.82 -1.65
N GLY A 788 3.96 16.73 -1.23
CA GLY A 788 3.03 16.73 -0.10
C GLY A 788 1.71 17.47 -0.35
N GLY A 789 0.92 17.57 0.72
CA GLY A 789 -0.36 18.29 0.75
C GLY A 789 -1.59 17.41 0.47
N PRO A 790 -2.79 17.97 0.60
CA PRO A 790 -4.04 17.24 0.48
C PRO A 790 -4.21 16.50 -0.84
N SER A 791 -4.94 15.38 -0.80
CA SER A 791 -5.23 14.59 -2.00
C SER A 791 -6.13 15.36 -2.97
N ILE A 792 -5.84 15.23 -4.27
CA ILE A 792 -6.53 15.91 -5.36
C ILE A 792 -7.78 15.10 -5.73
N PRO A 793 -8.94 15.73 -5.90
CA PRO A 793 -10.14 15.02 -6.36
C PRO A 793 -9.91 14.31 -7.70
N VAL A 794 -10.39 13.08 -7.83
CA VAL A 794 -10.19 12.25 -9.04
C VAL A 794 -10.77 12.84 -10.32
N ASN A 795 -11.75 13.74 -10.19
CA ASN A 795 -12.39 14.46 -11.30
C ASN A 795 -11.70 15.78 -11.68
N ASP A 796 -10.66 16.18 -10.98
CA ASP A 796 -9.82 17.30 -11.39
C ASP A 796 -8.86 16.88 -12.51
N GLU A 797 -9.38 16.85 -13.74
CA GLU A 797 -8.59 16.50 -14.93
C GLU A 797 -7.56 17.61 -15.31
N THR A 798 -7.66 18.80 -14.69
CA THR A 798 -6.77 19.93 -14.97
C THR A 798 -5.50 19.93 -14.14
N SER A 799 -5.43 19.14 -13.09
CA SER A 799 -4.25 19.07 -12.24
C SER A 799 -3.05 18.49 -12.98
N HIS A 800 -1.91 19.18 -12.91
CA HIS A 800 -0.63 18.75 -13.46
C HIS A 800 0.30 18.11 -12.43
N ARG A 801 -0.16 17.96 -11.18
CA ARG A 801 0.64 17.29 -10.13
C ARG A 801 0.87 15.81 -10.43
N ARG A 802 1.89 15.25 -9.78
CA ARG A 802 2.18 13.82 -9.84
C ARG A 802 0.94 13.00 -9.48
N SER A 803 0.73 11.92 -10.21
CA SER A 803 -0.46 11.06 -10.11
C SER A 803 -0.65 10.42 -8.74
N LEU A 804 0.40 10.28 -7.96
CA LEU A 804 0.33 9.75 -6.59
C LEU A 804 -0.50 10.63 -5.63
N TYR A 805 -0.74 11.91 -5.98
CA TYR A 805 -1.50 12.85 -5.15
C TYR A 805 -3.00 12.86 -5.43
N PHE A 806 -3.50 12.12 -6.43
CA PHE A 806 -4.94 11.93 -6.56
C PHE A 806 -5.47 11.08 -5.40
N VAL A 807 -6.74 11.34 -5.03
CA VAL A 807 -7.47 10.48 -4.10
C VAL A 807 -7.35 9.03 -4.58
N HIS A 808 -6.87 8.16 -3.71
CA HIS A 808 -6.76 6.74 -3.96
C HIS A 808 -7.80 6.00 -3.13
N SER A 809 -8.82 5.45 -3.80
CA SER A 809 -9.94 4.80 -3.15
C SER A 809 -10.43 3.59 -3.94
N HIS A 810 -11.28 2.76 -3.32
CA HIS A 810 -11.88 1.60 -3.99
C HIS A 810 -12.94 1.99 -5.02
N ASN A 811 -13.64 3.09 -4.80
CA ASN A 811 -14.80 3.47 -5.61
C ASN A 811 -14.55 4.64 -6.56
N ASP A 812 -13.64 5.53 -6.19
CA ASP A 812 -13.36 6.74 -6.95
C ASP A 812 -12.01 6.58 -7.64
N HIS A 813 -12.02 6.51 -8.96
CA HIS A 813 -10.83 6.33 -9.78
C HIS A 813 -10.63 7.52 -10.72
N GLN A 814 -9.39 7.98 -10.83
CA GLN A 814 -9.02 8.94 -11.86
C GLN A 814 -9.13 8.27 -13.22
N LYS A 815 -9.89 8.88 -14.14
CA LYS A 815 -10.33 8.28 -15.41
C LYS A 815 -9.18 7.80 -16.31
N PHE A 816 -8.09 8.57 -16.41
CA PHE A 816 -6.94 8.18 -17.23
C PHE A 816 -6.16 7.04 -16.57
N LEU A 817 -5.94 7.11 -15.25
CA LEU A 817 -5.21 6.10 -14.50
C LEU A 817 -5.92 4.73 -14.54
N SER A 818 -7.24 4.72 -14.45
CA SER A 818 -8.04 3.47 -14.48
C SER A 818 -7.93 2.67 -15.78
N MET A 819 -7.38 3.27 -16.86
CA MET A 819 -7.13 2.58 -18.13
C MET A 819 -5.78 1.83 -18.15
N PHE A 820 -4.89 2.07 -17.17
CA PHE A 820 -3.52 1.55 -17.12
C PHE A 820 -3.23 0.88 -15.77
N ASP A 821 -3.77 -0.27 -15.49
CA ASP A 821 -3.43 -1.10 -14.32
C ASP A 821 -3.11 -0.31 -13.03
N ASP A 822 -4.06 0.53 -12.60
CA ASP A 822 -3.94 1.25 -11.32
C ASP A 822 -4.03 0.27 -10.15
N ALA A 823 -3.44 0.62 -9.00
CA ALA A 823 -3.42 -0.26 -7.85
C ALA A 823 -4.82 -0.44 -7.24
N ASN A 824 -5.20 -1.68 -6.97
CA ASN A 824 -6.42 -2.01 -6.24
C ASN A 824 -6.17 -1.86 -4.74
N VAL A 825 -6.93 -1.00 -4.04
CA VAL A 825 -6.80 -0.78 -2.59
C VAL A 825 -7.15 -2.00 -1.73
N LEU A 826 -7.80 -3.00 -2.29
CA LEU A 826 -8.19 -4.22 -1.56
C LEU A 826 -7.14 -5.32 -1.63
N ASP A 827 -6.34 -5.36 -2.70
CA ASP A 827 -5.39 -6.45 -2.96
C ASP A 827 -4.19 -5.95 -3.78
N CYS A 828 -3.38 -5.08 -3.17
CA CYS A 828 -2.35 -4.32 -3.88
C CYS A 828 -0.90 -4.75 -3.65
N TYR A 829 -0.63 -5.89 -3.03
CA TYR A 829 0.74 -6.40 -2.81
C TYR A 829 1.51 -6.63 -4.12
N ARG A 830 0.80 -6.98 -5.18
CA ARG A 830 1.32 -7.09 -6.54
C ARG A 830 0.28 -6.55 -7.50
N ARG A 831 0.67 -5.56 -8.33
CA ARG A 831 -0.20 -5.06 -9.39
C ARG A 831 -0.41 -6.11 -10.49
N GLY A 832 -1.59 -6.14 -11.06
CA GLY A 832 -1.85 -6.84 -12.31
C GLY A 832 -1.10 -6.16 -13.46
N GLU A 833 -0.71 -6.93 -14.47
CA GLU A 833 -0.20 -6.41 -15.74
C GLU A 833 -1.16 -6.83 -16.83
N SER A 834 -1.77 -5.86 -17.51
CA SER A 834 -2.65 -6.13 -18.62
C SER A 834 -2.12 -5.52 -19.93
N ILE A 835 -2.35 -6.21 -21.03
CA ILE A 835 -2.08 -5.70 -22.37
C ILE A 835 -3.43 -5.66 -23.09
N VAL A 836 -4.13 -4.55 -22.99
CA VAL A 836 -5.47 -4.39 -23.54
C VAL A 836 -5.51 -3.25 -24.57
N PRO A 837 -6.30 -3.39 -25.64
CA PRO A 837 -6.42 -2.35 -26.68
C PRO A 837 -6.84 -0.98 -26.13
N GLN A 838 -7.55 -0.95 -25.01
CA GLN A 838 -8.01 0.28 -24.35
C GLN A 838 -6.87 1.21 -23.94
N GLN A 839 -5.72 0.67 -23.56
CA GLN A 839 -4.53 1.47 -23.21
C GLN A 839 -3.97 2.22 -24.42
N ALA A 840 -3.87 1.55 -25.58
CA ALA A 840 -3.45 2.18 -26.83
C ALA A 840 -4.49 3.22 -27.29
N LEU A 841 -5.80 2.92 -27.15
CA LEU A 841 -6.86 3.86 -27.47
C LEU A 841 -6.88 5.08 -26.53
N ALA A 842 -6.50 4.91 -25.27
CA ALA A 842 -6.39 6.01 -24.32
C ALA A 842 -5.27 6.98 -24.74
N LEU A 843 -4.10 6.47 -25.14
CA LEU A 843 -2.98 7.31 -25.65
C LEU A 843 -3.31 7.98 -26.99
N GLU A 844 -4.11 7.31 -27.85
CA GLU A 844 -4.45 7.84 -29.17
C GLU A 844 -5.60 8.87 -29.13
N ASN A 845 -6.59 8.68 -28.24
CA ASN A 845 -7.87 9.39 -28.38
C ASN A 845 -8.23 10.24 -27.15
N SER A 846 -7.53 10.12 -26.01
CA SER A 846 -7.88 10.97 -24.85
C SER A 846 -7.50 12.43 -25.13
N PRO A 847 -8.35 13.40 -24.73
CA PRO A 847 -8.01 14.83 -24.83
C PRO A 847 -6.69 15.16 -24.16
N PHE A 848 -6.44 14.56 -22.98
CA PHE A 848 -5.22 14.72 -22.21
C PHE A 848 -3.97 14.29 -23.00
N ALA A 849 -3.95 13.06 -23.56
CA ALA A 849 -2.79 12.58 -24.33
C ALA A 849 -2.57 13.38 -25.61
N THR A 850 -3.65 13.80 -26.29
CA THR A 850 -3.58 14.64 -27.50
C THR A 850 -3.02 16.04 -27.20
N GLU A 851 -3.44 16.65 -26.09
CA GLU A 851 -2.93 17.94 -25.63
C GLU A 851 -1.43 17.83 -25.30
N MET A 852 -1.04 16.82 -24.53
CA MET A 852 0.37 16.60 -24.16
C MET A 852 1.22 16.34 -25.41
N ALA A 853 0.75 15.57 -26.38
CA ALA A 853 1.46 15.37 -27.65
C ALA A 853 1.74 16.68 -28.39
N GLY A 854 0.76 17.60 -28.41
CA GLY A 854 0.94 18.94 -28.98
C GLY A 854 1.99 19.77 -28.24
N LYS A 855 1.98 19.75 -26.91
CA LYS A 855 2.96 20.45 -26.07
C LYS A 855 4.37 19.86 -26.20
N ILE A 856 4.49 18.54 -26.26
CA ILE A 856 5.77 17.84 -26.50
C ILE A 856 6.33 18.26 -27.86
N ALA A 857 5.52 18.20 -28.94
CA ALA A 857 5.94 18.61 -30.27
C ALA A 857 6.40 20.07 -30.32
N ALA A 858 5.66 20.96 -29.66
CA ALA A 858 6.01 22.38 -29.57
C ALA A 858 7.33 22.60 -28.80
N ARG A 859 7.53 21.90 -27.70
CA ARG A 859 8.75 21.97 -26.88
C ARG A 859 9.98 21.50 -27.66
N ILE A 860 9.88 20.37 -28.39
CA ILE A 860 10.96 19.86 -29.25
C ILE A 860 11.29 20.85 -30.36
N ALA A 861 10.25 21.42 -31.02
CA ALA A 861 10.44 22.42 -32.07
C ALA A 861 11.06 23.73 -31.54
N ALA A 862 10.70 24.15 -30.34
CA ALA A 862 11.25 25.36 -29.70
C ALA A 862 12.73 25.20 -29.29
N ALA A 863 13.16 23.96 -28.92
CA ALA A 863 14.54 23.68 -28.59
C ALA A 863 15.49 23.77 -29.80
N ALA A 864 14.98 23.53 -31.02
CA ALA A 864 15.74 23.64 -32.28
C ALA A 864 14.87 24.26 -33.39
N PRO A 865 14.66 25.59 -33.40
CA PRO A 865 13.74 26.27 -34.34
C PRO A 865 14.09 26.11 -35.85
N SER A 866 15.36 25.92 -36.16
CA SER A 866 15.87 25.72 -37.52
C SER A 866 16.08 24.25 -37.92
N ALA A 867 15.68 23.31 -37.04
CA ALA A 867 15.88 21.90 -37.30
C ALA A 867 15.09 21.41 -38.52
N SER A 868 15.74 20.63 -39.35
CA SER A 868 15.09 19.91 -40.45
C SER A 868 14.10 18.86 -39.86
N ASP A 869 13.18 18.39 -40.72
CA ASP A 869 12.24 17.34 -40.31
C ASP A 869 12.96 16.06 -39.87
N ALA A 870 14.10 15.74 -40.48
CA ALA A 870 14.93 14.61 -40.09
C ALA A 870 15.54 14.78 -38.68
N GLU A 871 15.96 16.00 -38.33
CA GLU A 871 16.50 16.35 -37.03
C GLU A 871 15.40 16.40 -35.96
N PHE A 872 14.24 16.99 -36.30
CA PHE A 872 13.05 16.95 -35.44
C PHE A 872 12.65 15.50 -35.13
N LEU A 873 12.62 14.64 -36.13
CA LEU A 873 12.29 13.22 -35.97
C LEU A 873 13.28 12.53 -35.02
N ARG A 874 14.59 12.71 -35.27
CA ARG A 874 15.65 12.15 -34.43
C ARG A 874 15.51 12.62 -32.98
N THR A 875 15.32 13.91 -32.75
CA THR A 875 15.16 14.49 -31.43
C THR A 875 13.90 13.94 -30.75
N THR A 876 12.81 13.73 -31.51
CA THR A 876 11.56 13.15 -30.97
C THR A 876 11.78 11.71 -30.48
N PHE A 877 12.51 10.87 -31.23
CA PHE A 877 12.84 9.51 -30.79
C PHE A 877 13.70 9.53 -29.50
N VAL A 878 14.73 10.37 -29.47
CA VAL A 878 15.61 10.48 -28.30
C VAL A 878 14.83 10.99 -27.06
N THR A 879 13.95 11.97 -27.24
CA THR A 879 13.17 12.56 -26.14
C THR A 879 12.15 11.57 -25.58
N ILE A 880 11.40 10.87 -26.43
CA ILE A 880 10.28 10.01 -26.02
C ILE A 880 10.78 8.60 -25.66
N LEU A 881 11.67 8.02 -26.46
CA LEU A 881 12.10 6.64 -26.35
C LEU A 881 13.52 6.48 -25.81
N SER A 882 14.28 7.58 -25.74
CA SER A 882 15.71 7.62 -25.36
C SER A 882 16.60 6.77 -26.28
N VAL A 883 16.19 6.55 -27.53
CA VAL A 883 16.97 5.82 -28.54
C VAL A 883 17.03 6.60 -29.86
N GLU A 884 18.04 6.32 -30.66
CA GLU A 884 18.10 6.84 -32.03
C GLU A 884 17.18 5.98 -32.93
N PRO A 885 16.51 6.61 -33.92
CA PRO A 885 15.76 5.84 -34.89
C PRO A 885 16.70 5.00 -35.75
N THR A 886 16.31 3.79 -36.07
CA THR A 886 16.99 2.99 -37.10
C THR A 886 16.85 3.63 -38.48
N ALA A 887 17.70 3.28 -39.44
CA ALA A 887 17.62 3.81 -40.81
C ALA A 887 16.23 3.53 -41.45
N GLU A 888 15.63 2.36 -41.20
CA GLU A 888 14.28 2.02 -41.68
C GLU A 888 13.20 2.87 -41.00
N GLU A 889 13.28 3.07 -39.67
CA GLU A 889 12.36 3.92 -38.93
C GLU A 889 12.48 5.39 -39.39
N GLN A 890 13.70 5.87 -39.63
CA GLN A 890 13.91 7.24 -40.11
C GLN A 890 13.26 7.49 -41.48
N VAL A 891 13.44 6.57 -42.43
CA VAL A 891 12.80 6.65 -43.77
C VAL A 891 11.28 6.59 -43.63
N THR A 892 10.76 5.59 -42.93
CA THR A 892 9.31 5.36 -42.79
C THR A 892 8.62 6.55 -42.08
N MET A 893 9.22 7.09 -41.03
CA MET A 893 8.64 8.20 -40.28
C MET A 893 8.78 9.53 -41.01
N SER A 894 9.83 9.72 -41.78
CA SER A 894 9.97 10.90 -42.66
C SER A 894 8.90 10.90 -43.77
N GLU A 895 8.63 9.76 -44.39
CA GLU A 895 7.53 9.60 -45.36
C GLU A 895 6.18 9.86 -44.70
N LEU A 896 5.95 9.33 -43.46
CA LEU A 896 4.73 9.55 -42.71
C LEU A 896 4.53 11.04 -42.42
N LEU A 897 5.55 11.74 -41.93
CA LEU A 897 5.52 13.17 -41.63
C LEU A 897 5.18 14.00 -42.88
N HIS A 898 5.84 13.70 -43.99
CA HIS A 898 5.54 14.35 -45.27
C HIS A 898 4.09 14.12 -45.72
N ARG A 899 3.60 12.89 -45.70
CA ARG A 899 2.23 12.54 -46.08
C ARG A 899 1.19 13.21 -45.16
N MET A 900 1.43 13.29 -43.85
CA MET A 900 0.56 13.95 -42.90
C MET A 900 0.48 15.47 -43.18
N THR A 901 1.62 16.10 -43.49
CA THR A 901 1.70 17.52 -43.86
C THR A 901 0.89 17.77 -45.14
N GLU A 902 1.10 17.00 -46.21
CA GLU A 902 0.35 17.13 -47.46
C GLU A 902 -1.16 16.89 -47.26
N LEU A 903 -1.54 15.90 -46.51
CA LEU A 903 -2.96 15.64 -46.21
C LEU A 903 -3.61 16.78 -45.43
N ALA A 904 -2.89 17.36 -44.48
CA ALA A 904 -3.35 18.53 -43.74
C ALA A 904 -3.52 19.78 -44.65
N ARG A 905 -2.60 19.99 -45.60
CA ARG A 905 -2.71 21.03 -46.61
C ARG A 905 -3.90 20.83 -47.54
N ILE A 906 -4.07 19.59 -48.07
CA ILE A 906 -5.23 19.24 -48.94
C ILE A 906 -6.56 19.49 -48.24
N LYS A 907 -6.60 19.23 -46.91
CA LYS A 907 -7.81 19.41 -46.07
C LYS A 907 -7.92 20.80 -45.46
N ASP A 908 -7.14 21.77 -45.93
CA ASP A 908 -7.11 23.14 -45.46
C ASP A 908 -7.06 23.31 -43.93
N ARG A 909 -6.19 22.46 -43.31
CA ARG A 909 -5.99 22.52 -41.86
C ARG A 909 -5.02 23.62 -41.48
N PRO A 910 -5.27 24.35 -40.35
CA PRO A 910 -4.32 25.36 -39.89
C PRO A 910 -3.01 24.71 -39.45
N ASN A 911 -1.90 25.33 -39.77
CA ASN A 911 -0.54 24.91 -39.37
C ASN A 911 -0.23 23.45 -39.71
N PRO A 912 -0.25 23.04 -40.98
CA PRO A 912 -0.11 21.63 -41.41
C PRO A 912 1.14 20.95 -40.86
N GLU A 913 2.27 21.64 -40.76
CA GLU A 913 3.54 21.12 -40.24
C GLU A 913 3.46 20.86 -38.75
N ILE A 914 2.85 21.75 -37.95
CA ILE A 914 2.66 21.56 -36.51
C ILE A 914 1.74 20.39 -36.26
N LEU A 915 0.65 20.29 -37.00
CA LEU A 915 -0.28 19.15 -36.89
C LEU A 915 0.38 17.83 -37.22
N ALA A 916 1.18 17.79 -38.29
CA ALA A 916 1.91 16.57 -38.66
C ALA A 916 2.94 16.17 -37.60
N ARG A 917 3.70 17.11 -37.05
CA ARG A 917 4.64 16.87 -35.94
C ARG A 917 3.94 16.40 -34.66
N THR A 918 2.79 17.00 -34.32
CA THR A 918 1.95 16.52 -33.20
C THR A 918 1.51 15.07 -33.40
N ASN A 919 1.03 14.74 -34.59
CA ASN A 919 0.61 13.38 -34.88
C ASN A 919 1.78 12.37 -34.86
N LEU A 920 2.99 12.78 -35.28
CA LEU A 920 4.18 11.97 -35.15
C LEU A 920 4.52 11.68 -33.68
N VAL A 921 4.50 12.71 -32.82
CA VAL A 921 4.70 12.53 -31.37
C VAL A 921 3.66 11.57 -30.80
N GLN A 922 2.39 11.74 -31.14
CA GLN A 922 1.32 10.86 -30.71
C GLN A 922 1.52 9.41 -31.15
N THR A 923 2.07 9.19 -32.34
CA THR A 923 2.45 7.87 -32.83
C THR A 923 3.53 7.25 -31.96
N LEU A 924 4.56 8.01 -31.57
CA LEU A 924 5.63 7.50 -30.72
C LEU A 924 5.20 7.29 -29.28
N LEU A 925 4.27 8.07 -28.75
CA LEU A 925 3.66 7.83 -27.43
C LEU A 925 2.86 6.53 -27.39
N ASN A 926 2.39 6.04 -28.56
CA ASN A 926 1.76 4.72 -28.70
C ASN A 926 2.73 3.59 -29.05
N HIS A 927 4.04 3.89 -29.15
CA HIS A 927 5.05 2.88 -29.37
C HIS A 927 5.22 1.99 -28.15
N ASN A 928 5.42 0.68 -28.35
CA ASN A 928 5.56 -0.26 -27.25
C ASN A 928 6.74 0.10 -26.31
N ASP A 929 7.81 0.67 -26.84
CA ASP A 929 8.98 1.08 -26.05
C ASP A 929 8.71 2.33 -25.21
N PHE A 930 7.65 3.11 -25.50
CA PHE A 930 7.23 4.19 -24.61
C PHE A 930 6.65 3.64 -23.31
N ILE A 931 5.78 2.65 -23.38
CA ILE A 931 5.07 2.08 -22.23
C ILE A 931 5.76 0.89 -21.58
N THR A 932 6.98 0.56 -22.02
CA THR A 932 7.77 -0.57 -21.50
C THR A 932 9.14 -0.10 -21.04
N ILE A 933 9.52 -0.47 -19.83
CA ILE A 933 10.87 -0.32 -19.29
C ILE A 933 11.65 -1.56 -19.72
N ARG A 934 12.70 -1.36 -20.55
CA ARG A 934 13.48 -2.44 -21.12
C ARG A 934 14.86 -2.55 -20.54
#